data_d73902bf66716aca391f7f22165d3a08
#
_entry.id   d73902bf66716aca391f7f22165d3a08
#
_cell.length_a   1.000
_cell.length_b   1.000
_cell.length_c   1.000
_cell.angle_alpha   90.00
_cell.angle_beta   90.00
_cell.angle_gamma   90.00
#
_symmetry.space_group_name_H-M   'P 1'
#
loop_
_entity.id
_entity.type
_entity.pdbx_description
1 polymer ?
#
loop_
_entity_poly.entity_id
_entity_poly.type
_entity_poly.pdbx_seq_one_letter_code
_entity_poly.pdbx_strand_id
1 'polypeptide(L)'
;MGVLRMFVPIAVLGITFPCISSQVWRTGYKGHGTTHEQMGVVHWPLAEFTQYLSVVNYSDTPEVQTGGMEPAYRIGENILNGIFTDDPPIPPGYVKLRNDETYVLGPKVEQEEWDDLLRSYMLFIFLVICIMIIIISIPCLGICYCCFCCCRRCKQGCPPCEQDRDARRRLICGACLFLLILPIILGLIIAFLSNRTLDLGLEDTSKTMRMGSEDTCTFLRDVSDHIHHLFVYNFEEMERHLTDLLGKAHLHVFMDLSDTSEANSMEELARVLANTPKALNLMKQVNSLEKEIRFLTAQLRDGLRGVKRETNFAVSVLCRVDECRRFLTRNDIQFIDTSTCLNMEELPDSKVYVDALEKIVSTGLADLPQRGLARLREVQEKIKSELDRVSPPIYRDLSLAKETFRAQAKFVTNAIDAVISQVHLATLNSSKSFDDVYERFNESRSTLNLVVCILIIVVLVLLIFALLFGCLGSTSTGPGNGVCSKVTGSWFLLIAIILLFFILSFIFLVGLFYFVLGVVIYEGACAPLRDMSNNTLFRTLEPSVNLMQAMPREDGTTVVPLKVSSAIAACREDEAIFSYLRVNGIYDVDDLMRIQVITNEMPMQKHVFRGDLSSVVLLDTEERGKLNDMRNDKLADYHSTLYTKILCSQFAPISLDTLADRYYDLSETISPKSFKEAVINFKNQNLHLKAYVEHFGNKLQSHIKKITRLLDTIDKLILYENYNFATSIHILLQAVARSEDFIQHRGVQFINTLGKNLSMVVDEQAEEYIGYISAQCNQNVGHCRPLSYIYDRSVQLVCRRLVDPINGYWVGILLCAIFLIPVLILAHFLMCLYTKIMIVPIVAIGGFASVAGARNCPICTGEPYVPPPIISCGGGQQAYCGCRMSGAGTKVFEMDFQETTTDMSSDSLLIITSDDEVKKKDD
;
A
#
# COMPACT_ATOMS: atom_id res chain seq x y z
N MET A 1 -18.99 -12.85 -35.92
CA MET A 1 -18.94 -11.61 -36.69
C MET A 1 -19.88 -10.59 -36.06
N GLY A 2 -19.34 -9.47 -35.67
CA GLY A 2 -20.13 -8.27 -35.43
C GLY A 2 -20.75 -8.12 -34.04
N VAL A 3 -19.97 -7.92 -32.94
CA VAL A 3 -20.23 -6.98 -31.86
C VAL A 3 -18.92 -6.81 -31.08
N LEU A 4 -18.03 -6.09 -31.67
CA LEU A 4 -16.79 -5.65 -31.03
C LEU A 4 -16.47 -4.27 -31.60
N ARG A 5 -17.08 -3.24 -31.04
CA ARG A 5 -16.63 -1.82 -31.16
C ARG A 5 -17.68 -0.92 -30.54
N MET A 6 -17.62 -0.78 -29.23
CA MET A 6 -18.10 0.43 -28.54
C MET A 6 -17.73 0.36 -27.05
N PHE A 7 -16.43 0.39 -26.76
CA PHE A 7 -15.91 0.72 -25.42
C PHE A 7 -14.51 1.29 -25.57
N VAL A 8 -14.44 2.56 -25.90
CA VAL A 8 -13.34 3.51 -25.68
C VAL A 8 -13.94 4.89 -25.96
N PRO A 9 -13.72 5.97 -25.24
CA PRO A 9 -13.00 6.15 -23.97
C PRO A 9 -13.78 6.98 -22.93
N ILE A 10 -13.92 6.49 -21.73
CA ILE A 10 -14.15 7.33 -20.56
C ILE A 10 -12.98 7.10 -19.59
N ALA A 11 -11.83 7.46 -20.02
CA ALA A 11 -10.61 7.37 -19.21
C ALA A 11 -9.69 8.56 -19.48
N VAL A 12 -10.22 9.75 -19.63
CA VAL A 12 -9.43 11.00 -19.56
C VAL A 12 -10.33 12.09 -18.98
N LEU A 13 -10.74 11.93 -17.75
CA LEU A 13 -11.13 12.98 -16.84
C LEU A 13 -10.86 12.50 -15.41
N GLY A 14 -9.66 11.94 -15.23
CA GLY A 14 -8.99 11.91 -13.96
C GLY A 14 -8.53 13.34 -13.65
N ILE A 15 -9.49 14.19 -13.38
CA ILE A 15 -9.23 15.41 -12.63
C ILE A 15 -8.74 14.90 -11.29
N THR A 16 -7.45 14.99 -11.09
CA THR A 16 -6.81 15.05 -9.79
C THR A 16 -7.64 16.00 -8.94
N PHE A 17 -8.51 15.45 -8.11
CA PHE A 17 -8.93 16.14 -6.92
C PHE A 17 -7.71 16.10 -6.00
N PRO A 18 -6.97 17.19 -5.82
CA PRO A 18 -6.10 17.27 -4.68
C PRO A 18 -6.99 17.14 -3.45
N CYS A 19 -6.50 16.44 -2.45
CA CYS A 19 -7.08 16.37 -1.11
C CYS A 19 -7.59 17.74 -0.68
N ILE A 20 -8.89 17.98 -0.87
CA ILE A 20 -9.54 19.24 -0.45
C ILE A 20 -9.95 19.14 1.03
N SER A 21 -9.77 17.98 1.66
CA SER A 21 -10.17 17.83 3.06
C SER A 21 -9.27 18.54 4.06
N SER A 22 -8.04 18.88 3.72
CA SER A 22 -7.17 19.66 4.62
C SER A 22 -7.18 21.17 4.36
N GLN A 23 -7.85 21.63 3.31
CA GLN A 23 -7.91 23.06 2.98
C GLN A 23 -9.22 23.76 3.37
N VAL A 24 -10.26 23.01 3.70
CA VAL A 24 -11.55 23.61 4.10
C VAL A 24 -11.43 24.33 5.45
N TRP A 25 -10.49 23.94 6.30
CA TRP A 25 -10.27 24.56 7.61
C TRP A 25 -9.25 25.71 7.58
N ARG A 26 -8.51 25.89 6.47
CA ARG A 26 -7.55 26.99 6.32
C ARG A 26 -8.17 28.33 5.85
N THR A 27 -9.46 28.39 5.67
CA THR A 27 -10.13 29.63 5.25
C THR A 27 -10.63 30.49 6.42
N GLY A 28 -10.29 30.12 7.65
CA GLY A 28 -10.43 31.02 8.78
C GLY A 28 -9.44 32.18 8.64
N TYR A 29 -9.94 33.37 8.37
CA TYR A 29 -9.23 34.62 8.51
C TYR A 29 -8.08 34.95 7.55
N LYS A 30 -8.38 35.14 6.29
CA LYS A 30 -7.70 36.21 5.56
C LYS A 30 -8.29 37.54 6.02
N GLY A 31 -7.60 38.23 6.92
CA GLY A 31 -7.91 39.60 7.24
C GLY A 31 -7.80 40.43 5.98
N HIS A 32 -8.94 40.72 5.34
CA HIS A 32 -8.98 41.84 4.43
C HIS A 32 -8.95 43.08 5.30
N GLY A 33 -7.81 43.69 5.31
CA GLY A 33 -7.66 45.01 5.86
C GLY A 33 -8.76 45.91 5.35
N THR A 34 -9.22 46.77 6.24
CA THR A 34 -9.74 48.05 5.90
C THR A 34 -11.22 48.20 5.68
N THR A 35 -11.93 48.18 6.73
CA THR A 35 -12.83 49.28 7.02
C THR A 35 -12.76 49.50 8.51
N HIS A 36 -12.75 50.78 8.95
CA HIS A 36 -12.69 51.20 10.36
C HIS A 36 -13.77 50.60 11.29
N GLU A 37 -14.63 49.73 10.79
CA GLU A 37 -15.72 49.06 11.51
C GLU A 37 -15.45 47.61 11.90
N GLN A 38 -14.42 46.94 11.33
CA GLN A 38 -14.02 45.62 11.76
C GLN A 38 -12.82 45.71 12.72
N MET A 39 -13.10 46.10 13.94
CA MET A 39 -12.13 46.05 15.02
C MET A 39 -11.72 44.61 15.30
N GLY A 40 -10.45 44.33 15.04
CA GLY A 40 -9.72 43.26 15.69
C GLY A 40 -9.98 41.85 15.20
N VAL A 41 -9.59 41.56 13.99
CA VAL A 41 -9.32 40.19 13.58
C VAL A 41 -7.83 39.94 13.80
N VAL A 42 -7.53 39.27 14.90
CA VAL A 42 -6.15 38.82 15.22
C VAL A 42 -5.80 37.69 14.27
N HIS A 43 -4.75 37.84 13.49
CA HIS A 43 -4.18 36.76 12.68
C HIS A 43 -3.31 35.86 13.57
N TRP A 44 -3.95 34.88 14.19
CA TRP A 44 -3.24 33.86 14.95
C TRP A 44 -2.96 32.68 14.04
N PRO A 45 -1.70 32.25 13.89
CA PRO A 45 -1.41 31.06 13.10
C PRO A 45 -2.02 29.83 13.77
N LEU A 46 -2.64 28.96 12.98
CA LEU A 46 -3.18 27.69 13.45
C LEU A 46 -2.05 26.71 13.74
N ALA A 47 -2.25 25.81 14.70
CA ALA A 47 -1.30 24.75 14.99
C ALA A 47 -1.20 23.77 13.80
N GLU A 48 0.02 23.43 13.40
CA GLU A 48 0.27 22.38 12.44
C GLU A 48 0.61 21.09 13.18
N PHE A 49 -0.12 20.02 12.88
CA PHE A 49 0.07 18.72 13.53
C PHE A 49 0.88 17.79 12.63
N THR A 50 1.86 17.11 13.23
CA THR A 50 2.63 16.09 12.54
C THR A 50 1.77 14.86 12.30
N GLN A 51 1.85 14.30 11.08
CA GLN A 51 1.13 13.08 10.73
C GLN A 51 1.91 11.85 11.20
N TYR A 52 1.19 10.89 11.74
CA TYR A 52 1.75 9.58 12.05
C TYR A 52 2.05 8.81 10.77
N LEU A 53 3.26 8.26 10.68
CA LEU A 53 3.67 7.40 9.58
C LEU A 53 3.93 6.00 10.13
N SER A 54 3.06 5.07 9.78
CA SER A 54 3.28 3.66 10.09
C SER A 54 4.47 3.11 9.29
N VAL A 55 5.40 2.45 9.98
CA VAL A 55 6.60 1.81 9.40
C VAL A 55 6.48 0.28 9.51
N VAL A 56 5.28 -0.24 9.70
CA VAL A 56 5.04 -1.65 9.95
C VAL A 56 5.10 -2.46 8.66
N ASN A 57 5.89 -3.53 8.69
CA ASN A 57 5.94 -4.53 7.63
C ASN A 57 5.26 -5.81 8.13
N TYR A 58 4.23 -6.26 7.41
CA TYR A 58 3.57 -7.54 7.67
C TYR A 58 4.30 -8.68 6.98
N SER A 59 4.19 -9.89 7.53
CA SER A 59 4.83 -11.06 6.96
C SER A 59 4.24 -11.41 5.59
N ASP A 60 5.09 -11.40 4.56
CA ASP A 60 4.74 -11.88 3.23
C ASP A 60 4.64 -13.41 3.26
N THR A 61 3.43 -13.93 3.48
CA THR A 61 3.21 -15.36 3.27
C THR A 61 3.00 -15.62 1.79
N PRO A 62 3.85 -16.45 1.15
CA PRO A 62 3.71 -16.73 -0.27
C PRO A 62 2.34 -17.34 -0.57
N GLU A 63 1.76 -16.94 -1.70
CA GLU A 63 0.50 -17.47 -2.18
C GLU A 63 0.57 -19.00 -2.29
N VAL A 64 -0.47 -19.69 -1.82
CA VAL A 64 -0.51 -21.15 -1.82
C VAL A 64 -0.52 -21.68 -3.25
N GLN A 65 0.61 -22.20 -3.71
CA GLN A 65 0.69 -22.85 -5.02
C GLN A 65 0.18 -24.28 -4.89
N THR A 66 -0.92 -24.58 -5.58
CA THR A 66 -1.54 -25.90 -5.57
C THR A 66 -0.79 -26.96 -6.41
N GLY A 67 0.33 -26.60 -7.01
CA GLY A 67 1.18 -27.52 -7.77
C GLY A 67 0.48 -28.28 -8.91
N GLY A 68 -0.57 -27.70 -9.53
CA GLY A 68 -1.33 -28.34 -10.57
C GLY A 68 -2.40 -29.34 -10.10
N MET A 69 -2.59 -29.53 -8.79
CA MET A 69 -3.59 -30.43 -8.18
C MET A 69 -5.00 -29.81 -8.09
N GLU A 70 -5.15 -28.54 -8.45
CA GLU A 70 -6.44 -27.84 -8.36
C GLU A 70 -7.63 -28.54 -9.04
N PRO A 71 -7.49 -29.20 -10.22
CA PRO A 71 -8.59 -29.94 -10.82
C PRO A 71 -9.08 -31.12 -9.94
N ALA A 72 -8.16 -31.82 -9.27
CA ALA A 72 -8.49 -32.92 -8.39
C ALA A 72 -9.22 -32.43 -7.13
N TYR A 73 -8.76 -31.28 -6.57
CA TYR A 73 -9.38 -30.67 -5.39
C TYR A 73 -10.78 -30.13 -5.71
N ARG A 74 -10.97 -29.50 -6.88
CA ARG A 74 -12.29 -29.07 -7.35
C ARG A 74 -13.28 -30.21 -7.54
N ILE A 75 -12.82 -31.39 -7.96
CA ILE A 75 -13.68 -32.58 -8.04
C ILE A 75 -14.19 -32.96 -6.66
N GLY A 76 -13.29 -32.99 -5.65
CA GLY A 76 -13.68 -33.25 -4.27
C GLY A 76 -14.69 -32.22 -3.75
N GLU A 77 -14.42 -30.94 -3.96
CA GLU A 77 -15.30 -29.84 -3.55
C GLU A 77 -16.69 -29.94 -4.25
N ASN A 78 -16.71 -30.19 -5.56
CA ASN A 78 -17.96 -30.36 -6.30
C ASN A 78 -18.77 -31.55 -5.82
N ILE A 79 -18.13 -32.64 -5.41
CA ILE A 79 -18.83 -33.81 -4.85
C ILE A 79 -19.43 -33.45 -3.49
N LEU A 80 -18.67 -32.72 -2.64
CA LEU A 80 -19.17 -32.28 -1.33
C LEU A 80 -20.35 -31.31 -1.49
N ASN A 81 -20.21 -30.30 -2.34
CA ASN A 81 -21.30 -29.35 -2.64
C ASN A 81 -22.53 -30.03 -3.25
N GLY A 82 -22.35 -31.13 -4.01
CA GLY A 82 -23.45 -31.95 -4.54
C GLY A 82 -24.15 -32.81 -3.51
N ILE A 83 -23.44 -33.17 -2.43
CA ILE A 83 -24.00 -33.97 -1.32
C ILE A 83 -24.81 -33.07 -0.36
N PHE A 84 -24.33 -31.86 -0.12
CA PHE A 84 -24.96 -30.86 0.76
C PHE A 84 -25.52 -29.72 -0.10
N THR A 85 -26.70 -29.93 -0.67
CA THR A 85 -27.35 -28.93 -1.55
C THR A 85 -28.11 -27.85 -0.80
N ASP A 86 -28.50 -28.11 0.43
CA ASP A 86 -29.28 -27.18 1.25
C ASP A 86 -28.50 -26.84 2.52
N ASP A 87 -28.05 -25.60 2.63
CA ASP A 87 -27.53 -25.04 3.88
C ASP A 87 -28.61 -25.06 4.96
N PRO A 88 -28.31 -25.48 6.15
CA PRO A 88 -27.04 -25.54 6.87
C PRO A 88 -26.61 -26.94 7.30
N PRO A 89 -25.29 -27.15 7.52
CA PRO A 89 -24.81 -28.46 8.01
C PRO A 89 -25.42 -28.84 9.37
N ILE A 90 -25.79 -27.86 10.19
CA ILE A 90 -26.55 -28.05 11.42
C ILE A 90 -27.80 -27.18 11.36
N PRO A 91 -29.00 -27.76 11.15
CA PRO A 91 -30.22 -27.00 11.16
C PRO A 91 -30.47 -26.28 12.48
N PRO A 92 -31.13 -25.11 12.49
CA PRO A 92 -31.37 -24.35 13.70
C PRO A 92 -32.20 -25.15 14.72
N GLY A 93 -31.83 -25.05 15.99
CA GLY A 93 -32.52 -25.70 17.10
C GLY A 93 -31.84 -26.94 17.68
N TYR A 94 -30.79 -27.47 17.04
CA TYR A 94 -30.02 -28.63 17.57
C TYR A 94 -28.87 -28.22 18.49
N VAL A 95 -28.33 -27.01 18.33
CA VAL A 95 -27.28 -26.45 19.19
C VAL A 95 -27.76 -25.12 19.71
N LYS A 96 -27.59 -24.86 21.01
CA LYS A 96 -27.94 -23.63 21.69
C LYS A 96 -26.76 -23.17 22.53
N LEU A 97 -26.50 -21.89 22.54
CA LEU A 97 -25.52 -21.27 23.42
C LEU A 97 -26.16 -21.03 24.80
N ARG A 98 -25.56 -21.52 25.86
CA ARG A 98 -25.94 -21.25 27.25
C ARG A 98 -25.29 -19.94 27.71
N ASN A 99 -25.89 -19.28 28.69
CA ASN A 99 -25.40 -18.03 29.27
C ASN A 99 -23.94 -18.08 29.77
N ASP A 100 -23.39 -19.27 29.97
CA ASP A 100 -22.00 -19.50 30.39
C ASP A 100 -21.03 -19.72 29.20
N GLU A 101 -21.39 -19.32 28.01
CA GLU A 101 -20.58 -19.50 26.78
C GLU A 101 -20.31 -20.96 26.39
N THR A 102 -21.01 -21.90 27.01
CA THR A 102 -20.92 -23.33 26.68
C THR A 102 -22.02 -23.74 25.70
N TYR A 103 -21.64 -24.56 24.73
CA TYR A 103 -22.61 -25.15 23.79
C TYR A 103 -23.35 -26.30 24.48
N VAL A 104 -24.68 -26.21 24.42
CA VAL A 104 -25.56 -27.24 24.96
C VAL A 104 -26.44 -27.72 23.81
N LEU A 105 -26.86 -29.01 23.92
CA LEU A 105 -27.82 -29.56 22.97
C LEU A 105 -29.12 -28.73 22.98
N GLY A 106 -29.59 -28.41 21.81
CA GLY A 106 -30.77 -27.56 21.65
C GLY A 106 -32.10 -28.31 21.91
N PRO A 107 -33.20 -27.57 21.95
CA PRO A 107 -34.54 -28.12 22.31
C PRO A 107 -35.01 -29.23 21.35
N LYS A 108 -34.62 -29.21 20.07
CA LYS A 108 -34.97 -30.25 19.10
C LYS A 108 -34.34 -31.62 19.43
N VAL A 109 -33.16 -31.63 20.08
CA VAL A 109 -32.53 -32.85 20.54
C VAL A 109 -33.26 -33.38 21.78
N GLU A 110 -33.69 -32.50 22.69
CA GLU A 110 -34.47 -32.89 23.87
C GLU A 110 -35.86 -33.40 23.47
N GLN A 111 -36.43 -32.94 22.37
CA GLN A 111 -37.74 -33.37 21.83
C GLN A 111 -37.62 -34.57 20.90
N GLU A 112 -36.42 -35.14 20.71
CA GLU A 112 -36.12 -36.25 19.78
C GLU A 112 -36.54 -35.96 18.30
N GLU A 113 -36.59 -34.71 17.90
CA GLU A 113 -36.92 -34.32 16.52
C GLU A 113 -35.68 -34.40 15.64
N TRP A 114 -35.41 -35.54 15.07
CA TRP A 114 -34.23 -35.80 14.22
C TRP A 114 -34.52 -35.64 12.73
N ASP A 115 -35.76 -35.40 12.33
CA ASP A 115 -36.19 -35.43 10.91
C ASP A 115 -35.46 -34.43 10.04
N ASP A 116 -35.30 -33.20 10.51
CA ASP A 116 -34.62 -32.15 9.75
C ASP A 116 -33.11 -32.47 9.58
N LEU A 117 -32.48 -32.99 10.63
CA LEU A 117 -31.06 -33.36 10.59
C LEU A 117 -30.85 -34.58 9.67
N LEU A 118 -31.69 -35.61 9.81
CA LEU A 118 -31.64 -36.79 8.95
C LEU A 118 -31.87 -36.43 7.47
N ARG A 119 -32.78 -35.50 7.19
CA ARG A 119 -33.06 -35.06 5.84
C ARG A 119 -31.83 -34.32 5.22
N SER A 120 -31.20 -33.46 5.96
CA SER A 120 -29.99 -32.73 5.53
C SER A 120 -28.86 -33.70 5.24
N TYR A 121 -28.68 -34.75 6.05
CA TYR A 121 -27.58 -35.71 5.90
C TYR A 121 -27.94 -37.00 5.16
N MET A 122 -29.16 -37.12 4.61
CA MET A 122 -29.68 -38.36 4.02
C MET A 122 -28.78 -38.91 2.92
N LEU A 123 -28.32 -38.07 2.00
CA LEU A 123 -27.46 -38.50 0.90
C LEU A 123 -26.09 -38.94 1.38
N PHE A 124 -25.51 -38.19 2.33
CA PHE A 124 -24.25 -38.53 2.97
C PHE A 124 -24.31 -39.88 3.69
N ILE A 125 -25.32 -40.06 4.53
CA ILE A 125 -25.55 -41.32 5.27
C ILE A 125 -25.74 -42.47 4.30
N PHE A 126 -26.55 -42.27 3.24
CA PHE A 126 -26.76 -43.30 2.21
C PHE A 126 -25.44 -43.69 1.55
N LEU A 127 -24.60 -42.74 1.16
CA LEU A 127 -23.28 -43.03 0.57
C LEU A 127 -22.36 -43.78 1.54
N VAL A 128 -22.33 -43.38 2.82
CA VAL A 128 -21.55 -44.08 3.88
C VAL A 128 -22.02 -45.51 4.01
N ILE A 129 -23.33 -45.74 4.08
CA ILE A 129 -23.91 -47.09 4.20
C ILE A 129 -23.57 -47.93 2.97
N CYS A 130 -23.69 -47.39 1.75
CA CYS A 130 -23.33 -48.07 0.50
C CYS A 130 -21.84 -48.51 0.52
N ILE A 131 -20.96 -47.62 0.89
CA ILE A 131 -19.51 -47.92 0.97
C ILE A 131 -19.25 -48.97 2.05
N MET A 132 -19.90 -48.89 3.21
CA MET A 132 -19.81 -49.90 4.31
C MET A 132 -20.27 -51.28 3.85
N ILE A 133 -21.38 -51.37 3.08
CA ILE A 133 -21.83 -52.61 2.50
C ILE A 133 -20.76 -53.20 1.55
N ILE A 134 -20.14 -52.35 0.73
CA ILE A 134 -19.06 -52.76 -0.19
C ILE A 134 -17.86 -53.29 0.60
N ILE A 135 -17.43 -52.58 1.66
CA ILE A 135 -16.31 -52.96 2.55
C ILE A 135 -16.52 -54.35 3.14
N ILE A 136 -17.74 -54.66 3.58
CA ILE A 136 -18.07 -55.96 4.22
C ILE A 136 -18.25 -57.05 3.13
N SER A 137 -18.84 -56.70 1.99
CA SER A 137 -19.16 -57.67 0.94
C SER A 137 -17.94 -58.23 0.22
N ILE A 138 -16.92 -57.36 -0.03
CA ILE A 138 -15.70 -57.73 -0.78
C ILE A 138 -14.91 -58.87 -0.11
N PRO A 139 -14.57 -58.86 1.19
CA PRO A 139 -13.85 -59.94 1.81
C PRO A 139 -14.69 -61.23 1.89
N CYS A 140 -16.02 -61.09 2.10
CA CYS A 140 -16.92 -62.23 2.07
C CYS A 140 -16.93 -62.90 0.68
N LEU A 141 -17.01 -62.14 -0.41
CA LEU A 141 -16.89 -62.65 -1.78
C LEU A 141 -15.52 -63.23 -2.00
N GLY A 142 -14.45 -62.68 -1.45
CA GLY A 142 -13.08 -63.19 -1.52
C GLY A 142 -12.92 -64.55 -0.87
N ILE A 143 -13.49 -64.73 0.32
CA ILE A 143 -13.52 -66.05 1.02
C ILE A 143 -14.29 -67.05 0.20
N CYS A 144 -15.48 -66.69 -0.30
CA CYS A 144 -16.27 -67.53 -1.17
C CYS A 144 -15.50 -67.91 -2.46
N TYR A 145 -14.80 -66.94 -3.07
CA TYR A 145 -13.97 -67.15 -4.24
C TYR A 145 -12.81 -68.11 -3.97
N CYS A 146 -12.10 -67.94 -2.85
CA CYS A 146 -11.00 -68.84 -2.45
C CYS A 146 -11.54 -70.26 -2.19
N CYS A 147 -12.66 -70.39 -1.48
CA CYS A 147 -13.32 -71.69 -1.28
C CYS A 147 -13.72 -72.33 -2.60
N PHE A 148 -14.31 -71.53 -3.54
CA PHE A 148 -14.68 -72.02 -4.86
C PHE A 148 -13.46 -72.47 -5.66
N CYS A 149 -12.36 -71.71 -5.64
CA CYS A 149 -11.07 -72.09 -6.29
C CYS A 149 -10.44 -73.31 -5.63
N CYS A 150 -10.53 -73.50 -4.33
CA CYS A 150 -10.02 -74.66 -3.61
C CYS A 150 -10.86 -75.95 -3.86
N CYS A 151 -12.19 -75.84 -3.84
CA CYS A 151 -13.15 -76.94 -4.03
C CYS A 151 -13.28 -77.33 -5.50
N ARG A 152 -13.26 -76.41 -6.41
CA ARG A 152 -13.33 -76.60 -7.82
C ARG A 152 -11.90 -76.49 -8.37
N ARG A 153 -11.05 -77.42 -8.10
CA ARG A 153 -9.77 -77.60 -8.83
C ARG A 153 -10.02 -77.25 -10.26
N CYS A 154 -9.40 -76.18 -10.75
CA CYS A 154 -9.52 -75.77 -12.13
C CYS A 154 -9.52 -76.96 -13.04
N LYS A 155 -10.70 -77.39 -13.44
CA LYS A 155 -10.78 -78.51 -14.38
C LYS A 155 -9.85 -78.08 -15.51
N GLN A 156 -8.85 -78.95 -15.77
CA GLN A 156 -7.99 -78.77 -16.91
C GLN A 156 -8.85 -78.49 -18.12
N GLY A 157 -8.78 -77.24 -18.62
CA GLY A 157 -9.68 -76.81 -19.71
C GLY A 157 -9.44 -77.67 -20.92
N CYS A 158 -10.49 -77.89 -21.70
CA CYS A 158 -10.36 -78.46 -23.01
C CYS A 158 -9.34 -77.75 -23.85
N PRO A 159 -8.63 -78.43 -24.76
CA PRO A 159 -7.82 -77.72 -25.74
C PRO A 159 -8.67 -76.66 -26.44
N PRO A 160 -8.08 -75.51 -26.82
CA PRO A 160 -8.83 -74.39 -27.41
C PRO A 160 -9.49 -74.85 -28.70
N CYS A 161 -10.85 -74.80 -28.76
CA CYS A 161 -11.59 -75.18 -29.94
C CYS A 161 -11.56 -74.08 -31.02
N GLU A 162 -11.17 -72.75 -30.64
CA GLU A 162 -11.07 -71.62 -31.58
C GLU A 162 -9.92 -70.74 -31.21
N GLN A 163 -8.70 -71.07 -31.65
CA GLN A 163 -7.50 -70.27 -31.31
C GLN A 163 -7.61 -68.79 -31.66
N ASP A 164 -8.19 -68.50 -32.82
CA ASP A 164 -8.30 -67.11 -33.24
C ASP A 164 -9.30 -66.29 -32.47
N ARG A 165 -10.39 -66.87 -31.99
CA ARG A 165 -11.40 -66.20 -31.19
C ARG A 165 -10.87 -65.95 -29.75
N ASP A 166 -10.18 -66.93 -29.19
CA ASP A 166 -9.57 -66.76 -27.85
C ASP A 166 -8.36 -65.82 -27.92
N ALA A 167 -7.64 -65.77 -29.02
CA ALA A 167 -6.58 -64.77 -29.21
C ALA A 167 -7.11 -63.33 -29.29
N ARG A 168 -8.21 -63.11 -30.01
CA ARG A 168 -8.88 -61.79 -30.07
C ARG A 168 -9.46 -61.40 -28.69
N ARG A 169 -10.10 -62.37 -27.98
CA ARG A 169 -10.60 -62.10 -26.60
C ARG A 169 -9.47 -61.74 -25.64
N ARG A 170 -8.31 -62.41 -25.70
CA ARG A 170 -7.15 -62.04 -24.89
C ARG A 170 -6.65 -60.64 -25.20
N LEU A 171 -6.57 -60.28 -26.48
CA LEU A 171 -6.14 -58.96 -26.89
C LEU A 171 -7.10 -57.89 -26.39
N ILE A 172 -8.42 -58.09 -26.58
CA ILE A 172 -9.45 -57.14 -26.13
C ILE A 172 -9.42 -57.00 -24.59
N CYS A 173 -9.44 -58.12 -23.83
CA CYS A 173 -9.38 -58.09 -22.37
C CYS A 173 -8.06 -57.47 -21.87
N GLY A 174 -6.94 -57.73 -22.52
CA GLY A 174 -5.66 -57.11 -22.18
C GLY A 174 -5.64 -55.61 -22.46
N ALA A 175 -6.19 -55.16 -23.61
CA ALA A 175 -6.35 -53.74 -23.91
C ALA A 175 -7.30 -53.03 -22.93
N CYS A 176 -8.42 -53.65 -22.61
CA CYS A 176 -9.36 -53.10 -21.59
C CYS A 176 -8.69 -53.01 -20.21
N LEU A 177 -7.91 -54.05 -19.82
CA LEU A 177 -7.19 -54.01 -18.55
C LEU A 177 -6.14 -52.90 -18.53
N PHE A 178 -5.41 -52.72 -19.64
CA PHE A 178 -4.47 -51.59 -19.78
C PHE A 178 -5.15 -50.24 -19.64
N LEU A 179 -6.30 -50.05 -20.32
CA LEU A 179 -7.07 -48.83 -20.23
C LEU A 179 -7.59 -48.57 -18.80
N LEU A 180 -7.94 -49.60 -18.03
CA LEU A 180 -8.37 -49.49 -16.65
C LEU A 180 -7.21 -49.19 -15.66
N ILE A 181 -5.97 -49.56 -16.01
CA ILE A 181 -4.79 -49.25 -15.24
C ILE A 181 -4.47 -47.74 -15.25
N LEU A 182 -4.77 -47.03 -16.35
CA LEU A 182 -4.45 -45.61 -16.47
C LEU A 182 -5.13 -44.73 -15.41
N PRO A 183 -6.46 -44.82 -15.18
CA PRO A 183 -7.11 -44.03 -14.12
C PRO A 183 -6.67 -44.45 -12.71
N ILE A 184 -6.25 -45.71 -12.52
CA ILE A 184 -5.70 -46.14 -11.21
C ILE A 184 -4.33 -45.48 -10.98
N ILE A 185 -3.48 -45.42 -11.98
CA ILE A 185 -2.20 -44.68 -11.90
C ILE A 185 -2.47 -43.20 -11.58
N LEU A 186 -3.44 -42.59 -12.29
CA LEU A 186 -3.80 -41.19 -12.05
C LEU A 186 -4.29 -41.00 -10.61
N GLY A 187 -5.20 -41.84 -10.12
CA GLY A 187 -5.70 -41.80 -8.74
C GLY A 187 -4.58 -41.97 -7.70
N LEU A 188 -3.62 -42.88 -7.98
CA LEU A 188 -2.47 -43.08 -7.13
C LEU A 188 -1.54 -41.86 -7.07
N ILE A 189 -1.30 -41.22 -8.20
CA ILE A 189 -0.50 -39.97 -8.27
C ILE A 189 -1.20 -38.87 -7.46
N ILE A 190 -2.53 -38.71 -7.63
CA ILE A 190 -3.34 -37.74 -6.87
C ILE A 190 -3.23 -38.05 -5.36
N ALA A 191 -3.42 -39.29 -4.95
CA ALA A 191 -3.36 -39.67 -3.54
C ALA A 191 -1.96 -39.44 -2.93
N PHE A 192 -0.90 -39.82 -3.65
CA PHE A 192 0.47 -39.64 -3.19
C PHE A 192 0.84 -38.15 -3.05
N LEU A 193 0.54 -37.34 -4.08
CA LEU A 193 0.81 -35.90 -4.04
C LEU A 193 -0.02 -35.22 -2.94
N SER A 194 -1.30 -35.58 -2.82
CA SER A 194 -2.18 -35.03 -1.76
C SER A 194 -1.67 -35.41 -0.36
N ASN A 195 -1.17 -36.61 -0.14
CA ASN A 195 -0.58 -36.96 1.15
C ASN A 195 0.64 -36.10 1.46
N ARG A 196 1.52 -35.89 0.46
CA ARG A 196 2.72 -35.06 0.62
C ARG A 196 2.38 -33.58 0.87
N THR A 197 1.41 -33.05 0.12
CA THR A 197 0.96 -31.67 0.33
C THR A 197 0.29 -31.47 1.70
N LEU A 198 -0.41 -32.52 2.19
CA LEU A 198 -0.99 -32.49 3.53
C LEU A 198 0.08 -32.50 4.63
N ASP A 199 1.17 -33.31 4.45
CA ASP A 199 2.28 -33.31 5.41
C ASP A 199 2.92 -31.93 5.51
N LEU A 200 3.21 -31.28 4.37
CA LEU A 200 3.73 -29.91 4.33
C LEU A 200 2.75 -28.89 4.91
N GLY A 201 1.45 -29.04 4.62
CA GLY A 201 0.41 -28.14 5.16
C GLY A 201 0.29 -28.23 6.67
N LEU A 202 0.38 -29.42 7.23
CA LEU A 202 0.34 -29.66 8.68
C LEU A 202 1.59 -29.10 9.37
N GLU A 203 2.77 -29.28 8.79
CA GLU A 203 4.03 -28.75 9.33
C GLU A 203 4.01 -27.20 9.34
N ASP A 204 3.51 -26.58 8.28
CA ASP A 204 3.42 -25.12 8.17
C ASP A 204 2.30 -24.49 9.02
N THR A 205 1.33 -25.28 9.50
CA THR A 205 0.13 -24.73 10.17
C THR A 205 0.47 -23.99 11.45
N SER A 206 1.25 -24.59 12.34
CA SER A 206 1.64 -23.97 13.62
C SER A 206 2.45 -22.69 13.39
N LYS A 207 3.36 -22.72 12.43
CA LYS A 207 4.17 -21.56 12.05
C LYS A 207 3.30 -20.43 11.48
N THR A 208 2.38 -20.75 10.59
CA THR A 208 1.47 -19.76 9.99
C THR A 208 0.52 -19.16 11.03
N MET A 209 0.03 -19.94 11.98
CA MET A 209 -0.78 -19.44 13.10
C MET A 209 0.01 -18.43 13.95
N ARG A 210 1.25 -18.75 14.28
CA ARG A 210 2.12 -17.84 15.06
C ARG A 210 2.41 -16.55 14.28
N MET A 211 2.74 -16.65 12.99
CA MET A 211 2.96 -15.47 12.14
C MET A 211 1.70 -14.59 12.03
N GLY A 212 0.53 -15.19 11.80
CA GLY A 212 -0.73 -14.45 11.75
C GLY A 212 -1.08 -13.77 13.08
N SER A 213 -0.78 -14.41 14.22
CA SER A 213 -0.92 -13.80 15.55
C SER A 213 0.04 -12.63 15.74
N GLU A 214 1.31 -12.79 15.33
CA GLU A 214 2.31 -11.75 15.43
C GLU A 214 1.95 -10.53 14.55
N ASP A 215 1.50 -10.77 13.32
CA ASP A 215 1.04 -9.71 12.42
C ASP A 215 -0.19 -8.98 13.01
N THR A 216 -1.13 -9.72 13.61
CA THR A 216 -2.29 -9.14 14.30
C THR A 216 -1.86 -8.27 15.48
N CYS A 217 -0.95 -8.78 16.32
CA CYS A 217 -0.43 -8.03 17.46
C CYS A 217 0.36 -6.80 17.01
N THR A 218 1.09 -6.90 15.89
CA THR A 218 1.84 -5.80 15.31
C THR A 218 0.91 -4.72 14.78
N PHE A 219 -0.19 -5.11 14.11
CA PHE A 219 -1.23 -4.18 13.69
C PHE A 219 -1.87 -3.45 14.89
N LEU A 220 -2.21 -4.17 15.95
CA LEU A 220 -2.81 -3.58 17.15
C LEU A 220 -1.84 -2.63 17.86
N ARG A 221 -0.53 -2.94 17.88
CA ARG A 221 0.47 -2.00 18.41
C ARG A 221 0.58 -0.75 17.56
N ASP A 222 0.58 -0.87 16.24
CA ASP A 222 0.60 0.28 15.34
C ASP A 222 -0.61 1.20 15.56
N VAL A 223 -1.80 0.62 15.77
CA VAL A 223 -3.01 1.37 16.16
C VAL A 223 -2.80 2.07 17.50
N SER A 224 -2.23 1.39 18.50
CA SER A 224 -1.92 1.96 19.81
C SER A 224 -0.93 3.13 19.71
N ASP A 225 0.13 2.95 18.94
CA ASP A 225 1.16 3.98 18.74
C ASP A 225 0.59 5.19 17.99
N HIS A 226 -0.30 4.96 17.01
CA HIS A 226 -0.98 6.03 16.31
C HIS A 226 -1.91 6.83 17.24
N ILE A 227 -2.68 6.17 18.09
CA ILE A 227 -3.52 6.83 19.12
C ILE A 227 -2.65 7.59 20.10
N HIS A 228 -1.55 7.01 20.57
CA HIS A 228 -0.62 7.70 21.45
C HIS A 228 -0.02 8.94 20.78
N HIS A 229 0.32 8.85 19.49
CA HIS A 229 0.79 10.00 18.73
C HIS A 229 -0.25 11.11 18.67
N LEU A 230 -1.51 10.78 18.34
CA LEU A 230 -2.59 11.76 18.26
C LEU A 230 -2.88 12.42 19.60
N PHE A 231 -3.00 11.63 20.69
CA PHE A 231 -3.45 12.13 21.98
C PHE A 231 -2.34 12.76 22.82
N VAL A 232 -1.09 12.34 22.61
CA VAL A 232 0.03 12.83 23.42
C VAL A 232 0.93 13.75 22.60
N TYR A 233 1.46 13.29 21.47
CA TYR A 233 2.41 14.08 20.69
C TYR A 233 1.76 15.30 20.04
N ASN A 234 0.63 15.12 19.37
CA ASN A 234 -0.05 16.24 18.73
C ASN A 234 -0.65 17.21 19.76
N PHE A 235 -1.05 16.71 20.95
CA PHE A 235 -1.40 17.59 22.06
C PHE A 235 -0.20 18.38 22.53
N GLU A 236 0.98 17.78 22.67
CA GLU A 236 2.20 18.49 23.05
C GLU A 236 2.64 19.51 21.97
N GLU A 237 2.31 19.26 20.71
CA GLU A 237 2.53 20.23 19.62
C GLU A 237 1.57 21.41 19.77
N MET A 238 0.28 21.15 20.03
CA MET A 238 -0.71 22.18 20.32
C MET A 238 -0.33 22.96 21.58
N GLU A 239 0.01 22.27 22.67
CA GLU A 239 0.45 22.91 23.92
C GLU A 239 1.64 23.83 23.70
N ARG A 240 2.67 23.36 22.99
CA ARG A 240 3.86 24.18 22.65
C ARG A 240 3.48 25.37 21.78
N HIS A 241 2.62 25.16 20.79
CA HIS A 241 2.13 26.22 19.92
C HIS A 241 1.34 27.27 20.70
N LEU A 242 0.37 26.86 21.52
CA LEU A 242 -0.41 27.75 22.37
C LEU A 242 0.48 28.47 23.39
N THR A 243 1.45 27.79 23.99
CA THR A 243 2.40 28.40 24.94
C THR A 243 3.27 29.45 24.25
N ASP A 244 3.77 29.19 23.07
CA ASP A 244 4.55 30.14 22.27
C ASP A 244 3.66 31.33 21.84
N LEU A 245 2.44 31.05 21.41
CA LEU A 245 1.46 32.02 21.00
C LEU A 245 1.07 32.95 22.16
N LEU A 246 0.75 32.38 23.32
CA LEU A 246 0.45 33.15 24.53
C LEU A 246 1.66 33.96 25.00
N GLY A 247 2.86 33.39 24.98
CA GLY A 247 4.09 34.09 25.29
C GLY A 247 4.37 35.29 24.39
N LYS A 248 4.00 35.16 23.10
CA LYS A 248 4.13 36.20 22.07
C LYS A 248 2.84 37.01 21.86
N ALA A 249 1.78 36.72 22.59
CA ALA A 249 0.47 37.37 22.41
C ALA A 249 0.56 38.92 22.55
N HIS A 250 1.41 39.40 23.45
CA HIS A 250 1.64 40.81 23.59
C HIS A 250 2.23 41.47 22.32
N LEU A 251 3.07 40.74 21.57
CA LEU A 251 3.58 41.21 20.28
C LEU A 251 2.49 41.26 19.23
N HIS A 252 1.67 40.22 19.15
CA HIS A 252 0.56 40.13 18.19
C HIS A 252 -0.48 41.20 18.45
N VAL A 253 -0.90 41.36 19.75
CA VAL A 253 -1.82 42.43 20.16
C VAL A 253 -1.25 43.80 19.85
N PHE A 254 0.05 43.99 20.10
CA PHE A 254 0.73 45.23 19.74
C PHE A 254 0.85 45.43 18.22
N MET A 255 1.15 44.39 17.44
CA MET A 255 1.21 44.49 15.97
C MET A 255 -0.17 44.83 15.40
N ASP A 256 -1.24 44.20 15.86
CA ASP A 256 -2.59 44.49 15.42
C ASP A 256 -3.03 45.91 15.82
N LEU A 257 -2.66 46.36 17.02
CA LEU A 257 -2.87 47.74 17.45
C LEU A 257 -2.10 48.71 16.54
N SER A 258 -0.86 48.39 16.25
CA SER A 258 0.01 49.18 15.37
C SER A 258 -0.54 49.26 13.96
N ASP A 259 -1.00 48.12 13.39
CA ASP A 259 -1.56 48.06 12.05
C ASP A 259 -2.90 48.78 11.96
N THR A 260 -3.81 48.56 12.93
CA THR A 260 -5.12 49.19 12.93
C THR A 260 -5.05 50.69 13.19
N SER A 261 -4.11 51.11 14.05
CA SER A 261 -3.91 52.55 14.33
C SER A 261 -3.03 53.25 13.31
N GLU A 262 -2.49 52.57 12.31
CA GLU A 262 -1.45 53.05 11.37
C GLU A 262 -0.11 53.41 12.09
N ALA A 263 0.18 52.89 13.29
CA ALA A 263 1.38 53.24 14.05
C ALA A 263 2.66 52.77 13.33
N ASN A 264 2.56 51.85 12.36
CA ASN A 264 3.63 51.50 11.45
C ASN A 264 4.18 52.67 10.65
N SER A 265 3.37 53.77 10.49
CA SER A 265 3.81 55.01 9.93
C SER A 265 4.94 55.69 10.67
N MET A 266 5.00 55.48 12.00
CA MET A 266 6.12 55.96 12.86
C MET A 266 7.41 55.23 12.53
N GLU A 267 7.35 53.91 12.27
CA GLU A 267 8.52 53.16 11.87
C GLU A 267 8.98 53.55 10.45
N GLU A 268 8.01 53.71 9.54
CA GLU A 268 8.31 54.24 8.19
C GLU A 268 8.93 55.65 8.23
N LEU A 269 8.41 56.55 9.05
CA LEU A 269 8.99 57.87 9.23
C LEU A 269 10.41 57.77 9.80
N ALA A 270 10.62 56.91 10.76
CA ALA A 270 11.95 56.63 11.34
C ALA A 270 12.90 56.03 10.32
N ARG A 271 12.41 55.13 9.47
CA ARG A 271 13.17 54.50 8.38
C ARG A 271 13.62 55.56 7.33
N VAL A 272 12.69 56.37 6.87
CA VAL A 272 12.96 57.43 5.94
C VAL A 272 14.03 58.36 6.45
N LEU A 273 13.91 58.85 7.67
CA LEU A 273 14.86 59.79 8.24
C LEU A 273 16.20 59.17 8.63
N ALA A 274 16.20 57.92 9.12
CA ALA A 274 17.43 57.20 9.45
C ALA A 274 18.26 56.84 8.19
N ASN A 275 17.63 56.78 7.03
CA ASN A 275 18.31 56.54 5.76
C ASN A 275 18.83 57.80 5.09
N THR A 276 18.51 58.99 5.61
CA THR A 276 18.99 60.28 5.01
C THR A 276 20.51 60.35 4.91
N PRO A 277 21.37 59.89 5.85
CA PRO A 277 22.82 59.88 5.70
C PRO A 277 23.28 59.03 4.48
N LYS A 278 22.60 57.87 4.27
CA LYS A 278 22.90 56.99 3.13
C LYS A 278 22.49 57.69 1.81
N ALA A 279 21.27 58.26 1.80
CA ALA A 279 20.78 59.01 0.66
C ALA A 279 21.70 60.22 0.34
N LEU A 280 22.20 60.92 1.34
CA LEU A 280 23.18 62.00 1.15
C LEU A 280 24.45 61.51 0.46
N ASN A 281 25.01 60.38 0.89
CA ASN A 281 26.18 59.84 0.24
C ASN A 281 25.94 59.42 -1.23
N LEU A 282 24.77 58.83 -1.51
CA LEU A 282 24.38 58.49 -2.86
C LEU A 282 24.12 59.75 -3.69
N MET A 283 23.50 60.79 -3.13
CA MET A 283 23.23 62.05 -3.79
C MET A 283 24.50 62.78 -4.12
N LYS A 284 25.53 62.73 -3.22
CA LYS A 284 26.90 63.26 -3.55
C LYS A 284 27.51 62.54 -4.76
N GLN A 285 27.29 61.20 -4.91
CA GLN A 285 27.72 60.50 -6.09
C GLN A 285 26.89 60.92 -7.34
N VAL A 286 25.59 61.12 -7.20
CA VAL A 286 24.72 61.64 -8.26
C VAL A 286 25.25 63.00 -8.74
N ASN A 287 25.58 63.91 -7.82
CA ASN A 287 26.11 65.23 -8.15
C ASN A 287 27.46 65.16 -8.92
N SER A 288 28.34 64.20 -8.54
CA SER A 288 29.57 64.03 -9.29
C SER A 288 29.32 63.51 -10.71
N LEU A 289 28.47 62.50 -10.84
CA LEU A 289 28.08 61.94 -12.13
C LEU A 289 27.31 62.93 -13.00
N GLU A 290 26.45 63.76 -12.40
CA GLU A 290 25.72 64.81 -13.12
C GLU A 290 26.70 65.78 -13.79
N LYS A 291 27.73 66.22 -13.12
CA LYS A 291 28.77 67.13 -13.68
C LYS A 291 29.46 66.46 -14.88
N GLU A 292 29.78 65.19 -14.75
CA GLU A 292 30.39 64.44 -15.85
C GLU A 292 29.40 64.27 -17.03
N ILE A 293 28.16 63.98 -16.76
CA ILE A 293 27.11 63.83 -17.75
C ILE A 293 26.92 65.16 -18.49
N ARG A 294 26.79 66.28 -17.79
CA ARG A 294 26.69 67.63 -18.41
C ARG A 294 27.86 67.88 -19.31
N PHE A 295 29.09 67.57 -18.89
CA PHE A 295 30.29 67.78 -19.72
C PHE A 295 30.27 66.88 -20.97
N LEU A 296 30.07 65.57 -20.80
CA LEU A 296 29.99 64.62 -21.93
C LEU A 296 28.89 64.97 -22.94
N THR A 297 27.76 65.40 -22.43
CA THR A 297 26.59 65.79 -23.26
C THR A 297 26.87 67.02 -24.02
N ALA A 298 27.50 68.06 -23.45
CA ALA A 298 27.89 69.23 -24.12
C ALA A 298 28.85 68.92 -25.32
N GLN A 299 29.87 68.05 -25.02
CA GLN A 299 30.82 67.63 -26.07
C GLN A 299 30.14 66.81 -27.17
N LEU A 300 29.23 65.88 -26.79
CA LEU A 300 28.48 65.13 -27.80
C LEU A 300 27.56 66.02 -28.65
N ARG A 301 26.83 66.94 -27.99
CA ARG A 301 25.91 67.89 -28.68
C ARG A 301 26.68 68.79 -29.68
N ASP A 302 27.82 69.33 -29.26
CA ASP A 302 28.66 70.16 -30.14
C ASP A 302 29.24 69.33 -31.28
N GLY A 303 29.65 68.09 -31.02
CA GLY A 303 30.09 67.18 -32.07
C GLY A 303 28.92 66.83 -33.05
N LEU A 304 27.71 66.55 -32.56
CA LEU A 304 26.56 66.36 -33.46
C LEU A 304 26.16 67.56 -34.26
N ARG A 305 26.27 68.76 -33.67
CA ARG A 305 26.09 70.02 -34.39
C ARG A 305 27.10 70.17 -35.53
N GLY A 306 28.36 69.79 -35.24
CA GLY A 306 29.41 69.73 -36.25
C GLY A 306 29.04 68.79 -37.40
N VAL A 307 28.66 67.54 -37.04
CA VAL A 307 28.18 66.55 -38.05
C VAL A 307 27.02 67.07 -38.86
N LYS A 308 26.02 67.69 -38.26
CA LYS A 308 24.87 68.27 -38.90
C LYS A 308 25.26 69.40 -39.90
N ARG A 309 26.12 70.29 -39.44
CA ARG A 309 26.62 71.39 -40.27
C ARG A 309 27.39 70.89 -41.50
N GLU A 310 28.36 69.99 -41.25
CA GLU A 310 29.19 69.46 -42.33
C GLU A 310 28.39 68.58 -43.29
N THR A 311 27.43 67.82 -42.80
CA THR A 311 26.51 67.08 -43.69
C THR A 311 25.62 67.98 -44.54
N ASN A 312 25.06 69.02 -43.94
CA ASN A 312 24.28 69.99 -44.70
C ASN A 312 25.14 70.69 -45.76
N PHE A 313 26.40 71.05 -45.45
CA PHE A 313 27.33 71.57 -46.41
C PHE A 313 27.64 70.53 -47.50
N ALA A 314 28.00 69.31 -47.14
CA ALA A 314 28.28 68.27 -48.13
C ALA A 314 27.09 68.03 -49.09
N VAL A 315 25.87 68.01 -48.59
CA VAL A 315 24.69 67.79 -49.42
C VAL A 315 24.33 69.03 -50.26
N SER A 316 24.46 70.26 -49.74
CA SER A 316 24.02 71.45 -50.44
C SER A 316 25.04 71.94 -51.45
N VAL A 317 26.35 71.73 -51.16
CA VAL A 317 27.43 72.31 -51.96
C VAL A 317 28.21 71.21 -52.75
N LEU A 318 28.63 70.16 -52.08
CA LEU A 318 29.49 69.11 -52.60
C LEU A 318 28.77 67.99 -53.35
N CYS A 319 27.53 67.69 -53.01
CA CYS A 319 26.74 66.56 -53.58
C CYS A 319 25.34 67.04 -53.93
N ARG A 320 25.10 67.46 -55.18
CA ARG A 320 23.81 67.93 -55.66
C ARG A 320 22.90 66.83 -56.20
N VAL A 321 23.12 65.60 -55.83
CA VAL A 321 22.33 64.42 -56.28
C VAL A 321 21.16 64.19 -55.34
N ASP A 322 20.07 63.61 -55.82
CA ASP A 322 18.83 63.35 -55.03
C ASP A 322 19.04 62.34 -53.89
N GLU A 323 20.01 61.42 -54.05
CA GLU A 323 20.40 60.50 -53.02
C GLU A 323 20.89 61.22 -51.75
N CYS A 324 21.74 62.24 -51.90
CA CYS A 324 22.26 63.01 -50.78
C CYS A 324 21.17 63.84 -50.12
N ARG A 325 20.22 64.40 -50.88
CA ARG A 325 19.10 65.15 -50.33
C ARG A 325 18.11 64.25 -49.61
N ARG A 326 17.80 63.02 -50.13
CA ARG A 326 16.96 62.00 -49.48
C ARG A 326 17.61 61.50 -48.24
N PHE A 327 18.92 61.43 -48.15
CA PHE A 327 19.63 61.01 -46.91
C PHE A 327 19.37 61.99 -45.78
N LEU A 328 19.35 63.30 -45.97
CA LEU A 328 19.01 64.29 -44.93
C LEU A 328 17.62 64.03 -44.31
N THR A 329 16.62 63.85 -45.20
CA THR A 329 15.21 63.65 -44.72
C THR A 329 14.96 62.32 -44.18
N ARG A 330 15.56 61.25 -44.72
CA ARG A 330 15.37 59.85 -44.25
C ARG A 330 16.00 59.55 -42.85
N ASN A 331 17.03 60.34 -42.50
CA ASN A 331 17.77 60.09 -41.24
C ASN A 331 17.57 61.23 -40.22
N ASP A 332 16.60 62.15 -40.46
CA ASP A 332 16.23 63.22 -39.52
C ASP A 332 17.46 64.08 -39.09
N ILE A 333 18.42 64.27 -39.98
CA ILE A 333 19.69 64.96 -39.65
C ILE A 333 19.44 66.36 -39.11
N GLN A 334 18.30 66.97 -39.43
CA GLN A 334 17.91 68.26 -38.90
C GLN A 334 17.72 68.34 -37.42
N PHE A 335 17.37 67.18 -36.86
CA PHE A 335 17.02 67.09 -35.46
C PHE A 335 18.04 66.28 -34.62
N ILE A 336 19.20 65.92 -35.19
CA ILE A 336 20.18 65.04 -34.51
C ILE A 336 20.72 65.64 -33.20
N ASP A 337 20.82 66.99 -33.13
CA ASP A 337 21.30 67.71 -31.94
C ASP A 337 20.21 68.26 -31.03
N THR A 338 18.90 67.92 -31.31
CA THR A 338 17.74 68.48 -30.59
C THR A 338 17.11 67.53 -29.67
N SER A 339 17.70 66.32 -29.49
CA SER A 339 17.18 65.31 -28.54
C SER A 339 17.05 65.87 -27.15
N THR A 340 15.97 65.50 -26.48
CA THR A 340 15.74 65.83 -25.06
C THR A 340 16.86 65.31 -24.16
N CYS A 341 17.45 64.12 -24.49
CA CYS A 341 18.64 63.59 -23.80
C CYS A 341 19.89 64.48 -23.84
N LEU A 342 19.93 65.44 -24.78
CA LEU A 342 21.05 66.33 -24.90
C LEU A 342 20.73 67.75 -24.34
N ASN A 343 19.50 67.98 -23.83
CA ASN A 343 19.09 69.25 -23.23
C ASN A 343 19.29 69.21 -21.70
N MET A 344 20.53 69.36 -21.25
CA MET A 344 20.92 69.38 -19.85
C MET A 344 20.55 70.65 -19.08
N GLU A 345 20.00 71.63 -19.72
CA GLU A 345 19.58 72.89 -19.06
C GLU A 345 18.35 72.68 -18.19
N GLU A 346 17.48 71.72 -18.56
CA GLU A 346 16.30 71.33 -17.81
C GLU A 346 16.58 70.34 -16.66
N LEU A 347 17.81 69.76 -16.61
CA LEU A 347 18.19 68.80 -15.57
C LEU A 347 18.33 69.49 -14.22
N PRO A 348 17.63 69.05 -13.16
CA PRO A 348 17.74 69.65 -11.84
C PRO A 348 19.19 69.60 -11.34
N ASP A 349 19.61 70.67 -10.64
CA ASP A 349 20.93 70.71 -9.97
C ASP A 349 20.89 69.85 -8.70
N SER A 350 21.50 68.68 -8.73
CA SER A 350 21.57 67.78 -7.60
C SER A 350 22.31 68.35 -6.37
N LYS A 351 23.10 69.40 -6.54
CA LYS A 351 23.73 70.08 -5.42
C LYS A 351 22.70 70.66 -4.44
N VAL A 352 21.60 71.17 -4.92
CA VAL A 352 20.49 71.68 -4.10
C VAL A 352 19.96 70.63 -3.16
N TYR A 353 19.82 69.38 -3.64
CA TYR A 353 19.33 68.26 -2.83
C TYR A 353 20.40 67.75 -1.90
N VAL A 354 21.71 67.77 -2.25
CA VAL A 354 22.82 67.50 -1.38
C VAL A 354 22.84 68.44 -0.17
N ASP A 355 22.73 69.76 -0.43
CA ASP A 355 22.75 70.77 0.62
C ASP A 355 21.54 70.63 1.56
N ALA A 356 20.37 70.32 1.03
CA ALA A 356 19.14 70.03 1.80
C ALA A 356 19.24 68.78 2.69
N LEU A 357 19.77 67.67 2.09
CA LEU A 357 20.01 66.41 2.87
C LEU A 357 21.08 66.60 3.96
N GLU A 358 22.13 67.40 3.67
CA GLU A 358 23.17 67.69 4.64
C GLU A 358 22.66 68.51 5.83
N LYS A 359 21.75 69.46 5.57
CA LYS A 359 21.03 70.20 6.60
C LYS A 359 20.19 69.30 7.51
N ILE A 360 19.41 68.32 6.92
CA ILE A 360 18.60 67.34 7.68
C ILE A 360 19.53 66.50 8.59
N VAL A 361 20.62 66.00 8.04
CA VAL A 361 21.58 65.19 8.82
C VAL A 361 22.25 65.99 9.93
N SER A 362 22.65 67.22 9.70
CA SER A 362 23.34 68.10 10.66
C SER A 362 22.42 68.57 11.81
N THR A 363 21.14 68.71 11.58
CA THR A 363 20.14 69.14 12.58
C THR A 363 19.66 68.00 13.51
N GLY A 364 20.08 66.73 13.28
CA GLY A 364 19.68 65.58 14.12
C GLY A 364 18.21 65.25 14.04
N LEU A 365 17.50 65.64 13.00
CA LEU A 365 16.04 65.38 12.82
C LEU A 365 15.73 63.88 12.72
N ALA A 366 16.71 63.04 12.36
CA ALA A 366 16.56 61.61 12.32
C ALA A 366 16.27 60.94 13.70
N ASP A 367 16.65 61.59 14.78
CA ASP A 367 16.47 61.08 16.13
C ASP A 367 15.02 61.27 16.67
N LEU A 368 14.26 62.20 16.11
CA LEU A 368 12.92 62.53 16.60
C LEU A 368 11.95 61.37 16.48
N PRO A 369 11.83 60.66 15.31
CA PRO A 369 10.96 59.48 15.23
C PRO A 369 11.45 58.32 16.10
N GLN A 370 12.75 58.19 16.37
CA GLN A 370 13.28 57.18 17.28
C GLN A 370 12.76 57.35 18.72
N ARG A 371 12.57 58.59 19.19
CA ARG A 371 11.92 58.86 20.49
C ARG A 371 10.44 58.47 20.46
N GLY A 372 9.74 58.73 19.35
CA GLY A 372 8.37 58.28 19.15
C GLY A 372 8.23 56.75 19.19
N LEU A 373 9.16 56.04 18.55
CA LEU A 373 9.23 54.57 18.59
C LEU A 373 9.52 54.05 20.01
N ALA A 374 10.35 54.76 20.81
CA ALA A 374 10.57 54.39 22.20
C ALA A 374 9.29 54.51 23.04
N ARG A 375 8.51 55.59 22.82
CA ARG A 375 7.20 55.78 23.48
C ARG A 375 6.18 54.69 23.03
N LEU A 376 6.22 54.30 21.78
CA LEU A 376 5.37 53.20 21.26
C LEU A 376 5.76 51.86 21.87
N ARG A 377 7.06 51.59 22.13
CA ARG A 377 7.52 50.40 22.85
C ARG A 377 7.03 50.39 24.33
N GLU A 378 6.91 51.54 24.96
CA GLU A 378 6.32 51.60 26.30
C GLU A 378 4.85 51.10 26.31
N VAL A 379 4.08 51.37 25.25
CA VAL A 379 2.74 50.80 25.08
C VAL A 379 2.81 49.30 24.98
N GLN A 380 3.77 48.75 24.22
CA GLN A 380 4.00 47.31 24.11
C GLN A 380 4.30 46.65 25.47
N GLU A 381 5.13 47.26 26.31
CA GLU A 381 5.47 46.75 27.65
C GLU A 381 4.26 46.80 28.60
N LYS A 382 3.39 47.84 28.50
CA LYS A 382 2.13 47.90 29.24
C LYS A 382 1.19 46.75 28.84
N ILE A 383 1.06 46.44 27.51
CA ILE A 383 0.27 45.32 27.03
C ILE A 383 0.83 43.99 27.56
N LYS A 384 2.15 43.82 27.50
CA LYS A 384 2.83 42.62 28.01
C LYS A 384 2.56 42.38 29.50
N SER A 385 2.70 43.40 30.33
CA SER A 385 2.49 43.27 31.78
C SER A 385 1.07 42.84 32.14
N GLU A 386 0.07 43.25 31.38
CA GLU A 386 -1.33 42.83 31.57
C GLU A 386 -1.59 41.41 31.08
N LEU A 387 -1.00 40.99 29.95
CA LEU A 387 -1.10 39.62 29.44
C LEU A 387 -0.40 38.63 30.38
N ASP A 388 0.80 38.93 30.85
CA ASP A 388 1.53 38.12 31.83
C ASP A 388 0.76 37.88 33.13
N ARG A 389 -0.18 38.76 33.47
CA ARG A 389 -1.06 38.59 34.62
C ARG A 389 -2.22 37.61 34.36
N VAL A 390 -2.66 37.48 33.13
CA VAL A 390 -3.83 36.66 32.73
C VAL A 390 -3.48 35.26 32.23
N SER A 391 -2.25 35.05 31.76
CA SER A 391 -1.80 33.79 31.19
C SER A 391 -1.70 32.59 32.16
N PRO A 392 -1.34 32.72 33.47
CA PRO A 392 -1.11 31.57 34.34
C PRO A 392 -2.29 30.60 34.48
N PRO A 393 -3.57 31.07 34.63
CA PRO A 393 -4.71 30.17 34.66
C PRO A 393 -4.84 29.30 33.39
N ILE A 394 -4.59 29.88 32.20
CA ILE A 394 -4.67 29.18 30.91
C ILE A 394 -3.60 28.05 30.84
N TYR A 395 -2.37 28.33 31.27
CA TYR A 395 -1.32 27.29 31.33
C TYR A 395 -1.68 26.15 32.29
N ARG A 396 -2.34 26.47 33.42
CA ARG A 396 -2.81 25.42 34.33
C ARG A 396 -3.90 24.55 33.71
N ASP A 397 -4.87 25.16 33.03
CA ASP A 397 -5.97 24.42 32.39
C ASP A 397 -5.45 23.59 31.21
N LEU A 398 -4.48 24.08 30.45
CA LEU A 398 -3.78 23.35 29.40
C LEU A 398 -3.01 22.16 29.97
N SER A 399 -2.34 22.31 31.13
CA SER A 399 -1.65 21.20 31.80
C SER A 399 -2.61 20.13 32.30
N LEU A 400 -3.79 20.51 32.78
CA LEU A 400 -4.84 19.57 33.19
C LEU A 400 -5.41 18.81 32.02
N ALA A 401 -5.63 19.48 30.89
CA ALA A 401 -6.04 18.86 29.65
C ALA A 401 -5.01 17.82 29.16
N LYS A 402 -3.72 18.16 29.23
CA LYS A 402 -2.63 17.23 28.91
C LYS A 402 -2.69 15.92 29.70
N GLU A 403 -2.89 16.02 31.01
CA GLU A 403 -2.98 14.82 31.85
C GLU A 403 -4.24 14.00 31.50
N THR A 404 -5.34 14.65 31.15
CA THR A 404 -6.57 13.97 30.71
C THR A 404 -6.34 13.21 29.40
N PHE A 405 -5.75 13.84 28.39
CA PHE A 405 -5.43 13.17 27.11
C PHE A 405 -4.42 12.04 27.27
N ARG A 406 -3.43 12.20 28.13
CA ARG A 406 -2.51 11.11 28.49
C ARG A 406 -3.21 9.93 29.17
N ALA A 407 -4.12 10.22 30.10
CA ALA A 407 -4.90 9.18 30.76
C ALA A 407 -5.76 8.41 29.76
N GLN A 408 -6.40 9.10 28.81
CA GLN A 408 -7.20 8.47 27.76
C GLN A 408 -6.33 7.65 26.80
N ALA A 409 -5.19 8.17 26.34
CA ALA A 409 -4.25 7.40 25.52
C ALA A 409 -3.84 6.11 26.25
N LYS A 410 -3.50 6.20 27.54
CA LYS A 410 -3.12 5.06 28.36
C LYS A 410 -4.26 4.06 28.53
N PHE A 411 -5.50 4.54 28.67
CA PHE A 411 -6.67 3.67 28.75
C PHE A 411 -6.83 2.84 27.46
N VAL A 412 -6.78 3.49 26.29
CA VAL A 412 -6.87 2.81 24.99
C VAL A 412 -5.70 1.84 24.79
N THR A 413 -4.48 2.27 25.10
CA THR A 413 -3.29 1.41 25.02
C THR A 413 -3.43 0.18 25.90
N ASN A 414 -3.85 0.33 27.16
CA ASN A 414 -4.06 -0.80 28.06
C ASN A 414 -5.14 -1.78 27.56
N ALA A 415 -6.21 -1.25 26.96
CA ALA A 415 -7.26 -2.08 26.36
C ALA A 415 -6.71 -2.88 25.16
N ILE A 416 -5.93 -2.25 24.30
CA ILE A 416 -5.26 -2.91 23.17
C ILE A 416 -4.27 -3.97 23.66
N ASP A 417 -3.46 -3.68 24.68
CA ASP A 417 -2.52 -4.63 25.28
C ASP A 417 -3.22 -5.84 25.88
N ALA A 418 -4.40 -5.65 26.49
CA ALA A 418 -5.22 -6.76 26.97
C ALA A 418 -5.69 -7.67 25.82
N VAL A 419 -6.12 -7.10 24.71
CA VAL A 419 -6.50 -7.85 23.49
C VAL A 419 -5.30 -8.57 22.91
N ILE A 420 -4.14 -7.91 22.79
CA ILE A 420 -2.88 -8.53 22.35
C ILE A 420 -2.53 -9.75 23.21
N SER A 421 -2.64 -9.60 24.54
CA SER A 421 -2.36 -10.69 25.47
C SER A 421 -3.32 -11.87 25.28
N GLN A 422 -4.61 -11.62 25.06
CA GLN A 422 -5.60 -12.66 24.78
C GLN A 422 -5.33 -13.37 23.45
N VAL A 423 -5.04 -12.62 22.38
CA VAL A 423 -4.69 -13.18 21.06
C VAL A 423 -3.45 -14.08 21.19
N HIS A 424 -2.45 -13.61 21.91
CA HIS A 424 -1.21 -14.36 22.10
C HIS A 424 -1.43 -15.66 22.89
N LEU A 425 -2.17 -15.60 24.00
CA LEU A 425 -2.52 -16.77 24.81
C LEU A 425 -3.37 -17.77 24.01
N ALA A 426 -4.39 -17.30 23.29
CA ALA A 426 -5.22 -18.15 22.46
C ALA A 426 -4.40 -18.85 21.37
N THR A 427 -3.50 -18.12 20.73
CA THR A 427 -2.61 -18.67 19.70
C THR A 427 -1.64 -19.69 20.27
N LEU A 428 -1.03 -19.42 21.42
CA LEU A 428 -0.12 -20.36 22.08
C LEU A 428 -0.86 -21.64 22.47
N ASN A 429 -2.04 -21.55 23.06
CA ASN A 429 -2.84 -22.72 23.43
C ASN A 429 -3.27 -23.53 22.20
N SER A 430 -3.74 -22.86 21.14
CA SER A 430 -4.15 -23.51 19.89
C SER A 430 -2.96 -24.14 19.18
N SER A 431 -1.82 -23.44 19.08
CA SER A 431 -0.59 -23.95 18.47
C SER A 431 -0.06 -25.16 19.25
N LYS A 432 -0.03 -25.09 20.58
CA LYS A 432 0.40 -26.21 21.42
C LYS A 432 -0.52 -27.43 21.27
N SER A 433 -1.83 -27.22 21.32
CA SER A 433 -2.80 -28.30 21.11
C SER A 433 -2.66 -28.94 19.73
N PHE A 434 -2.41 -28.10 18.70
CA PHE A 434 -2.15 -28.60 17.36
C PHE A 434 -0.83 -29.39 17.27
N ASP A 435 0.24 -28.86 17.85
CA ASP A 435 1.55 -29.52 17.89
C ASP A 435 1.48 -30.87 18.61
N ASP A 436 0.75 -30.97 19.75
CA ASP A 436 0.54 -32.23 20.48
C ASP A 436 -0.23 -33.26 19.63
N VAL A 437 -1.22 -32.86 18.87
CA VAL A 437 -1.96 -33.72 17.92
C VAL A 437 -1.09 -34.13 16.75
N TYR A 438 -0.33 -33.18 16.21
CA TYR A 438 0.59 -33.42 15.10
C TYR A 438 1.65 -34.46 15.47
N GLU A 439 2.34 -34.30 16.59
CA GLU A 439 3.37 -35.24 17.04
C GLU A 439 2.82 -36.65 17.25
N ARG A 440 1.60 -36.77 17.78
CA ARG A 440 1.01 -38.09 18.05
C ARG A 440 0.50 -38.83 16.81
N PHE A 441 -0.10 -38.13 15.91
CA PHE A 441 -0.88 -38.75 14.82
C PHE A 441 -0.27 -38.59 13.41
N ASN A 442 0.58 -37.59 13.17
CA ASN A 442 1.06 -37.32 11.82
C ASN A 442 1.91 -38.45 11.24
N GLU A 443 2.83 -39.01 12.01
CA GLU A 443 3.70 -40.10 11.53
C GLU A 443 2.87 -41.34 11.22
N SER A 444 1.96 -41.74 12.15
CA SER A 444 1.06 -42.88 11.96
C SER A 444 0.13 -42.66 10.76
N ARG A 445 -0.41 -41.46 10.58
CA ARG A 445 -1.27 -41.10 9.46
C ARG A 445 -0.51 -41.18 8.14
N SER A 446 0.65 -40.53 8.05
CA SER A 446 1.47 -40.50 6.83
C SER A 446 1.94 -41.89 6.45
N THR A 447 2.37 -42.70 7.43
CA THR A 447 2.75 -44.09 7.24
C THR A 447 1.58 -44.93 6.74
N LEU A 448 0.38 -44.78 7.34
CA LEU A 448 -0.83 -45.49 6.90
C LEU A 448 -1.15 -45.17 5.42
N ASN A 449 -1.13 -43.88 5.07
CA ASN A 449 -1.41 -43.41 3.72
C ASN A 449 -0.38 -43.93 2.72
N LEU A 450 0.89 -43.94 3.11
CA LEU A 450 1.97 -44.50 2.28
C LEU A 450 1.80 -46.01 2.06
N VAL A 451 1.42 -46.78 3.12
CA VAL A 451 1.15 -48.21 3.04
C VAL A 451 0.02 -48.49 2.04
N VAL A 452 -1.07 -47.72 2.08
CA VAL A 452 -2.17 -47.82 1.08
C VAL A 452 -1.65 -47.60 -0.34
N CYS A 453 -0.86 -46.56 -0.57
CA CYS A 453 -0.28 -46.31 -1.87
C CYS A 453 0.64 -47.44 -2.34
N ILE A 454 1.50 -47.98 -1.44
CA ILE A 454 2.38 -49.10 -1.71
C ILE A 454 1.57 -50.36 -2.09
N LEU A 455 0.50 -50.66 -1.35
CA LEU A 455 -0.36 -51.78 -1.66
C LEU A 455 -1.01 -51.67 -3.05
N ILE A 456 -1.46 -50.51 -3.44
CA ILE A 456 -1.97 -50.26 -4.80
C ILE A 456 -0.87 -50.42 -5.83
N ILE A 457 0.37 -49.93 -5.56
CA ILE A 457 1.52 -50.10 -6.44
C ILE A 457 1.86 -51.58 -6.64
N VAL A 458 1.86 -52.37 -5.58
CA VAL A 458 2.13 -53.80 -5.67
C VAL A 458 1.11 -54.48 -6.58
N VAL A 459 -0.17 -54.16 -6.44
CA VAL A 459 -1.21 -54.69 -7.31
C VAL A 459 -1.01 -54.26 -8.76
N LEU A 460 -0.70 -52.97 -9.03
CA LEU A 460 -0.40 -52.42 -10.35
C LEU A 460 0.80 -53.15 -10.97
N VAL A 461 1.89 -53.33 -10.24
CA VAL A 461 3.08 -54.04 -10.71
C VAL A 461 2.73 -55.47 -11.12
N LEU A 462 1.96 -56.21 -10.31
CA LEU A 462 1.49 -57.53 -10.64
C LEU A 462 0.64 -57.56 -11.90
N LEU A 463 -0.28 -56.61 -12.09
CA LEU A 463 -1.13 -56.46 -13.27
C LEU A 463 -0.29 -56.14 -14.53
N ILE A 464 0.68 -55.21 -14.41
CA ILE A 464 1.60 -54.88 -15.51
C ILE A 464 2.45 -56.05 -15.91
N PHE A 465 3.03 -56.79 -14.94
CA PHE A 465 3.76 -58.03 -15.25
C PHE A 465 2.87 -59.06 -15.90
N ALA A 466 1.64 -59.27 -15.41
CA ALA A 466 0.68 -60.15 -16.03
C ALA A 466 0.39 -59.78 -17.50
N LEU A 467 0.23 -58.49 -17.80
CA LEU A 467 0.07 -58.00 -19.17
C LEU A 467 1.32 -58.23 -20.04
N LEU A 468 2.51 -57.89 -19.51
CA LEU A 468 3.79 -58.10 -20.20
C LEU A 468 4.02 -59.58 -20.54
N PHE A 469 3.85 -60.51 -19.55
CA PHE A 469 3.96 -61.93 -19.81
C PHE A 469 2.83 -62.45 -20.68
N GLY A 470 1.65 -61.87 -20.62
CA GLY A 470 0.56 -62.22 -21.52
C GLY A 470 0.78 -61.78 -22.96
N CYS A 471 1.40 -60.64 -23.22
CA CYS A 471 1.70 -60.12 -24.56
C CYS A 471 2.99 -60.73 -25.15
N LEU A 472 4.07 -60.74 -24.35
CA LEU A 472 5.41 -61.16 -24.81
C LEU A 472 5.71 -62.63 -24.60
N GLY A 473 4.94 -63.32 -23.74
CA GLY A 473 5.15 -64.72 -23.39
C GLY A 473 4.97 -65.65 -24.57
N SER A 474 5.92 -66.56 -24.79
CA SER A 474 5.89 -67.57 -25.83
C SER A 474 4.80 -68.61 -25.60
N THR A 475 4.17 -69.03 -26.64
CA THR A 475 3.25 -70.18 -26.65
C THR A 475 4.02 -71.52 -26.87
N SER A 476 5.23 -71.65 -26.33
CA SER A 476 6.08 -72.80 -26.63
C SER A 476 5.44 -74.09 -26.17
N THR A 477 5.24 -74.97 -27.11
CA THR A 477 4.74 -76.34 -26.94
C THR A 477 5.90 -77.36 -26.69
N GLY A 478 6.90 -76.97 -25.89
CA GLY A 478 8.04 -77.82 -25.59
C GLY A 478 8.35 -77.83 -24.06
N PRO A 479 8.91 -78.97 -23.55
CA PRO A 479 9.37 -79.04 -22.16
C PRO A 479 10.68 -78.31 -22.00
N GLY A 480 10.66 -76.99 -22.21
CA GLY A 480 11.78 -76.08 -21.96
C GLY A 480 11.36 -75.00 -21.06
N ASN A 481 12.00 -74.90 -19.87
CA ASN A 481 11.80 -73.85 -18.87
C ASN A 481 12.10 -72.44 -19.42
N GLY A 482 11.22 -71.91 -20.28
CA GLY A 482 11.27 -70.50 -20.58
C GLY A 482 10.56 -69.75 -19.47
N VAL A 483 11.30 -68.92 -18.73
CA VAL A 483 10.77 -68.07 -17.66
C VAL A 483 9.66 -67.13 -18.19
N CYS A 484 9.63 -66.83 -19.47
CA CYS A 484 8.65 -65.99 -20.15
C CYS A 484 7.53 -66.84 -20.76
N SER A 485 6.58 -67.33 -19.99
CA SER A 485 5.41 -68.04 -20.50
C SER A 485 4.10 -67.36 -20.16
N LYS A 486 3.05 -67.54 -21.01
CA LYS A 486 1.70 -66.98 -20.67
C LYS A 486 1.10 -67.54 -19.41
N VAL A 487 1.56 -68.68 -18.99
CA VAL A 487 1.23 -69.37 -17.74
C VAL A 487 1.72 -68.55 -16.54
N THR A 488 2.93 -68.01 -16.61
CA THR A 488 3.48 -67.13 -15.59
C THR A 488 2.61 -65.89 -15.43
N GLY A 489 2.09 -65.31 -16.53
CA GLY A 489 1.13 -64.22 -16.51
C GLY A 489 -0.17 -64.57 -15.75
N SER A 490 -0.68 -65.81 -15.88
CA SER A 490 -1.88 -66.25 -15.14
C SER A 490 -1.64 -66.33 -13.62
N TRP A 491 -0.41 -66.76 -13.19
CA TRP A 491 -0.03 -66.75 -11.80
C TRP A 491 0.01 -65.33 -11.19
N PHE A 492 0.57 -64.34 -11.93
CA PHE A 492 0.56 -62.95 -11.49
C PHE A 492 -0.88 -62.42 -11.34
N LEU A 493 -1.79 -62.77 -12.30
CA LEU A 493 -3.21 -62.42 -12.17
C LEU A 493 -3.87 -63.08 -10.98
N LEU A 494 -3.61 -64.34 -10.70
CA LEU A 494 -4.17 -65.06 -9.55
C LEU A 494 -3.73 -64.41 -8.26
N ILE A 495 -2.42 -64.10 -8.11
CA ILE A 495 -1.91 -63.40 -6.91
C ILE A 495 -2.56 -62.03 -6.79
N ALA A 496 -2.63 -61.27 -7.90
CA ALA A 496 -3.28 -59.96 -7.90
C ALA A 496 -4.75 -60.06 -7.47
N ILE A 497 -5.54 -61.03 -7.96
CA ILE A 497 -6.95 -61.24 -7.58
C ILE A 497 -7.09 -61.55 -6.07
N ILE A 498 -6.28 -62.49 -5.56
CA ILE A 498 -6.30 -62.83 -4.15
C ILE A 498 -5.97 -61.60 -3.29
N LEU A 499 -4.89 -60.88 -3.67
CA LEU A 499 -4.52 -59.65 -2.96
C LEU A 499 -5.62 -58.60 -3.02
N LEU A 500 -6.25 -58.42 -4.16
CA LEU A 500 -7.32 -57.44 -4.32
C LEU A 500 -8.50 -57.72 -3.40
N PHE A 501 -8.95 -58.95 -3.20
CA PHE A 501 -10.05 -59.25 -2.31
C PHE A 501 -9.77 -58.86 -0.85
N PHE A 502 -8.53 -58.87 -0.39
CA PHE A 502 -8.17 -58.48 0.98
C PHE A 502 -7.86 -56.99 1.05
N ILE A 503 -7.12 -56.44 0.08
CA ILE A 503 -6.62 -55.05 0.10
C ILE A 503 -7.75 -54.07 -0.25
N LEU A 504 -8.64 -54.42 -1.15
CA LEU A 504 -9.67 -53.50 -1.66
C LEU A 504 -10.64 -53.05 -0.55
N SER A 505 -11.01 -53.96 0.38
CA SER A 505 -11.81 -53.59 1.55
C SER A 505 -11.07 -52.58 2.43
N PHE A 506 -9.76 -52.78 2.63
CA PHE A 506 -8.94 -51.86 3.39
C PHE A 506 -8.79 -50.49 2.70
N ILE A 507 -8.62 -50.50 1.39
CA ILE A 507 -8.56 -49.27 0.58
C ILE A 507 -9.88 -48.47 0.71
N PHE A 508 -11.03 -49.15 0.60
CA PHE A 508 -12.32 -48.51 0.79
C PHE A 508 -12.52 -47.99 2.22
N LEU A 509 -12.03 -48.70 3.22
CA LEU A 509 -12.13 -48.29 4.62
C LEU A 509 -11.34 -47.00 4.86
N VAL A 510 -10.09 -46.95 4.37
CA VAL A 510 -9.26 -45.75 4.49
C VAL A 510 -9.83 -44.59 3.66
N GLY A 511 -10.32 -44.88 2.43
CA GLY A 511 -11.01 -43.91 1.61
C GLY A 511 -12.26 -43.34 2.29
N LEU A 512 -13.09 -44.18 2.92
CA LEU A 512 -14.25 -43.75 3.68
C LEU A 512 -13.89 -42.89 4.88
N PHE A 513 -12.84 -43.28 5.61
CA PHE A 513 -12.37 -42.50 6.75
C PHE A 513 -11.98 -41.09 6.35
N TYR A 514 -11.17 -40.95 5.26
CA TYR A 514 -10.78 -39.67 4.75
C TYR A 514 -11.93 -38.88 4.11
N PHE A 515 -12.89 -39.56 3.50
CA PHE A 515 -14.11 -38.92 2.99
C PHE A 515 -14.93 -38.29 4.13
N VAL A 516 -15.19 -39.07 5.22
CA VAL A 516 -15.90 -38.54 6.38
C VAL A 516 -15.13 -37.42 7.05
N LEU A 517 -13.80 -37.58 7.21
CA LEU A 517 -12.94 -36.54 7.76
C LEU A 517 -12.97 -35.28 6.89
N GLY A 518 -12.88 -35.42 5.58
CA GLY A 518 -12.97 -34.33 4.62
C GLY A 518 -14.29 -33.57 4.71
N VAL A 519 -15.42 -34.28 4.80
CA VAL A 519 -16.76 -33.70 5.01
C VAL A 519 -16.78 -32.90 6.31
N VAL A 520 -16.38 -33.52 7.43
CA VAL A 520 -16.45 -32.87 8.76
C VAL A 520 -15.60 -31.60 8.80
N ILE A 521 -14.37 -31.60 8.24
CA ILE A 521 -13.51 -30.44 8.27
C ILE A 521 -13.96 -29.40 7.23
N TYR A 522 -14.47 -29.82 6.08
CA TYR A 522 -14.99 -28.90 5.07
C TYR A 522 -16.21 -28.13 5.57
N GLU A 523 -17.24 -28.86 6.06
CA GLU A 523 -18.49 -28.27 6.55
C GLU A 523 -18.32 -27.58 7.93
N GLY A 524 -17.44 -28.13 8.78
CA GLY A 524 -17.23 -27.60 10.13
C GLY A 524 -16.27 -26.43 10.23
N ALA A 525 -15.33 -26.29 9.29
CA ALA A 525 -14.31 -25.25 9.36
C ALA A 525 -14.18 -24.44 8.07
N CYS A 526 -14.02 -25.08 6.89
CA CYS A 526 -13.72 -24.38 5.66
C CYS A 526 -14.93 -23.58 5.13
N ALA A 527 -16.09 -24.18 5.01
CA ALA A 527 -17.28 -23.52 4.48
C ALA A 527 -17.75 -22.35 5.38
N PRO A 528 -17.82 -22.49 6.73
CA PRO A 528 -18.16 -21.39 7.62
C PRO A 528 -17.19 -20.21 7.56
N LEU A 529 -15.90 -20.51 7.46
CA LEU A 529 -14.87 -19.46 7.38
C LEU A 529 -14.83 -18.78 6.02
N ARG A 530 -15.19 -19.49 4.93
CA ARG A 530 -15.20 -18.89 3.57
C ARG A 530 -16.39 -17.96 3.37
N ASP A 531 -17.58 -18.31 3.86
CA ASP A 531 -18.81 -17.53 3.72
C ASP A 531 -19.50 -17.31 5.07
N MET A 532 -18.91 -16.40 5.86
CA MET A 532 -19.41 -16.08 7.20
C MET A 532 -20.82 -15.48 7.19
N SER A 533 -21.18 -14.74 6.13
CA SER A 533 -22.43 -14.00 6.09
C SER A 533 -23.64 -14.91 5.90
N ASN A 534 -23.49 -15.97 5.11
CA ASN A 534 -24.61 -16.87 4.73
C ASN A 534 -24.62 -18.17 5.52
N ASN A 535 -23.47 -18.58 6.09
CA ASN A 535 -23.36 -19.84 6.78
C ASN A 535 -24.02 -19.83 8.17
N THR A 536 -24.97 -20.71 8.39
CA THR A 536 -25.76 -20.77 9.63
C THR A 536 -24.95 -21.30 10.81
N LEU A 537 -23.99 -22.20 10.58
CA LEU A 537 -23.08 -22.66 11.62
C LEU A 537 -22.25 -21.50 12.16
N PHE A 538 -21.68 -20.67 11.27
CA PHE A 538 -20.93 -19.51 11.70
C PHE A 538 -21.78 -18.52 12.49
N ARG A 539 -23.02 -18.24 12.03
CA ARG A 539 -23.97 -17.38 12.77
C ARG A 539 -24.30 -17.91 14.16
N THR A 540 -24.33 -19.23 14.34
CA THR A 540 -24.60 -19.86 15.64
C THR A 540 -23.38 -19.80 16.57
N LEU A 541 -22.17 -19.86 15.98
CA LEU A 541 -20.91 -19.80 16.71
C LEU A 541 -20.44 -18.35 16.99
N GLU A 542 -20.80 -17.38 16.14
CA GLU A 542 -20.36 -16.00 16.24
C GLU A 542 -20.59 -15.36 17.61
N PRO A 543 -21.73 -15.56 18.30
CA PRO A 543 -21.99 -14.98 19.61
C PRO A 543 -21.02 -15.47 20.71
N SER A 544 -20.37 -16.63 20.54
CA SER A 544 -19.38 -17.15 21.50
C SER A 544 -18.00 -16.53 21.36
N VAL A 545 -17.74 -15.87 20.23
CA VAL A 545 -16.47 -15.14 19.99
C VAL A 545 -16.64 -13.72 20.47
N ASN A 546 -16.66 -13.49 21.79
CA ASN A 546 -16.80 -12.15 22.36
C ASN A 546 -15.43 -11.52 22.55
N LEU A 547 -14.95 -10.78 21.54
CA LEU A 547 -13.69 -10.05 21.58
C LEU A 547 -13.72 -8.82 22.52
N MET A 548 -14.90 -8.43 22.99
CA MET A 548 -15.13 -7.20 23.75
C MET A 548 -15.19 -7.37 25.28
N GLN A 549 -15.04 -8.57 25.82
CA GLN A 549 -14.96 -8.76 27.28
C GLN A 549 -13.79 -8.02 27.92
N ALA A 550 -12.81 -7.60 27.13
CA ALA A 550 -11.65 -6.86 27.61
C ALA A 550 -11.87 -5.35 27.77
N MET A 551 -13.00 -4.79 27.30
CA MET A 551 -13.31 -3.36 27.42
C MET A 551 -14.48 -3.12 28.36
N PRO A 552 -14.25 -2.90 29.66
CA PRO A 552 -15.30 -2.52 30.59
C PRO A 552 -15.74 -1.08 30.30
N ARG A 553 -17.02 -0.90 30.03
CA ARG A 553 -17.62 0.42 29.95
C ARG A 553 -17.97 0.90 31.36
N GLU A 554 -17.54 2.10 31.73
CA GLU A 554 -17.82 2.65 33.07
C GLU A 554 -19.30 2.83 33.38
N ASP A 555 -20.17 2.87 32.36
CA ASP A 555 -21.59 3.19 32.48
C ASP A 555 -22.54 2.00 32.72
N GLY A 556 -22.06 0.78 32.87
CA GLY A 556 -22.88 -0.39 33.13
C GLY A 556 -23.93 -0.75 32.06
N THR A 557 -23.85 -0.15 30.86
CA THR A 557 -24.74 -0.47 29.73
C THR A 557 -24.30 -1.76 29.06
N THR A 558 -25.28 -2.56 28.64
CA THR A 558 -25.04 -3.84 27.92
C THR A 558 -24.21 -3.58 26.67
N VAL A 559 -23.01 -4.18 26.65
CA VAL A 559 -22.12 -4.11 25.47
C VAL A 559 -22.77 -4.85 24.31
N VAL A 560 -22.92 -4.20 23.19
CA VAL A 560 -23.35 -4.86 21.94
C VAL A 560 -22.21 -5.77 21.49
N PRO A 561 -22.44 -7.09 21.32
CA PRO A 561 -21.39 -8.00 20.92
C PRO A 561 -20.86 -7.64 19.54
N LEU A 562 -19.54 -7.52 19.41
CA LEU A 562 -18.88 -7.28 18.13
C LEU A 562 -19.11 -8.50 17.23
N LYS A 563 -19.79 -8.32 16.11
CA LYS A 563 -19.96 -9.34 15.08
C LYS A 563 -18.70 -9.45 14.26
N VAL A 564 -18.02 -10.59 14.34
CA VAL A 564 -16.77 -10.87 13.62
C VAL A 564 -17.00 -10.79 12.10
N SER A 565 -18.16 -11.29 11.62
CA SER A 565 -18.53 -11.25 10.20
C SER A 565 -18.58 -9.83 9.64
N SER A 566 -19.23 -8.92 10.37
CA SER A 566 -19.34 -7.51 9.95
C SER A 566 -18.03 -6.77 10.09
N ALA A 567 -17.20 -7.10 11.10
CA ALA A 567 -15.88 -6.51 11.28
C ALA A 567 -14.94 -6.88 10.12
N ILE A 568 -14.92 -8.16 9.72
CA ILE A 568 -14.08 -8.59 8.59
C ILE A 568 -14.59 -8.02 7.26
N ALA A 569 -15.92 -7.88 7.09
CA ALA A 569 -16.48 -7.22 5.92
C ALA A 569 -16.05 -5.75 5.82
N ALA A 570 -16.13 -4.99 6.91
CA ALA A 570 -15.65 -3.61 6.99
C ALA A 570 -14.13 -3.52 6.72
N CYS A 571 -13.33 -4.47 7.26
CA CYS A 571 -11.90 -4.52 7.01
C CYS A 571 -11.54 -4.86 5.55
N ARG A 572 -12.39 -5.58 4.81
CA ARG A 572 -12.20 -5.80 3.37
C ARG A 572 -12.41 -4.52 2.55
N GLU A 573 -13.27 -3.62 3.02
CA GLU A 573 -13.49 -2.29 2.46
C GLU A 573 -12.46 -1.26 2.94
N ASP A 574 -11.51 -1.69 3.79
CA ASP A 574 -10.46 -0.87 4.38
C ASP A 574 -10.98 0.28 5.26
N GLU A 575 -12.08 0.04 5.97
CA GLU A 575 -12.58 1.00 6.94
C GLU A 575 -11.62 1.18 8.12
N ALA A 576 -11.59 2.39 8.67
CA ALA A 576 -10.88 2.66 9.92
C ALA A 576 -11.59 1.97 11.09
N ILE A 577 -10.82 1.39 12.00
CA ILE A 577 -11.36 0.57 13.11
C ILE A 577 -12.32 1.38 14.00
N PHE A 578 -12.00 2.64 14.26
CA PHE A 578 -12.84 3.52 15.08
C PHE A 578 -14.12 3.94 14.37
N SER A 579 -14.11 4.09 13.05
CA SER A 579 -15.33 4.30 12.25
C SER A 579 -16.29 3.13 12.40
N TYR A 580 -15.77 1.91 12.28
CA TYR A 580 -16.55 0.70 12.46
C TYR A 580 -17.13 0.57 13.89
N LEU A 581 -16.33 0.88 14.93
CA LEU A 581 -16.76 0.82 16.32
C LEU A 581 -17.84 1.87 16.62
N ARG A 582 -17.74 3.06 16.06
CA ARG A 582 -18.71 4.15 16.18
C ARG A 582 -20.04 3.79 15.53
N VAL A 583 -20.03 3.32 14.27
CA VAL A 583 -21.25 2.96 13.53
C VAL A 583 -22.04 1.86 14.26
N ASN A 584 -21.34 0.94 14.91
CA ASN A 584 -21.97 -0.14 15.68
C ASN A 584 -22.29 0.23 17.15
N GLY A 585 -22.06 1.49 17.55
CA GLY A 585 -22.36 1.98 18.91
C GLY A 585 -21.52 1.34 20.02
N ILE A 586 -20.34 0.80 19.67
CA ILE A 586 -19.45 0.12 20.61
C ILE A 586 -18.54 1.11 21.30
N TYR A 587 -17.93 2.01 20.55
CA TYR A 587 -17.03 3.02 21.03
C TYR A 587 -17.06 4.25 20.12
N ASP A 588 -17.34 5.41 20.71
CA ASP A 588 -17.36 6.69 20.00
C ASP A 588 -16.28 7.61 20.56
N VAL A 589 -15.29 7.93 19.73
CA VAL A 589 -14.22 8.87 20.09
C VAL A 589 -14.78 10.27 20.32
N ASP A 590 -15.86 10.65 19.63
CA ASP A 590 -16.47 11.97 19.76
C ASP A 590 -17.12 12.15 21.14
N ASP A 591 -17.72 11.10 21.70
CA ASP A 591 -18.26 11.15 23.07
C ASP A 591 -17.16 11.30 24.12
N LEU A 592 -16.01 10.67 23.86
CA LEU A 592 -14.85 10.78 24.73
C LEU A 592 -14.23 12.18 24.70
N MET A 593 -14.23 12.81 23.51
CA MET A 593 -13.69 14.15 23.29
C MET A 593 -14.59 15.28 23.78
N ARG A 594 -15.88 15.02 24.00
CA ARG A 594 -16.82 15.95 24.62
C ARG A 594 -16.56 16.21 26.11
N ILE A 595 -15.49 15.65 26.66
CA ILE A 595 -15.04 15.96 28.00
C ILE A 595 -14.79 17.47 28.03
N GLN A 596 -15.54 18.16 28.88
CA GLN A 596 -15.50 19.60 29.07
C GLN A 596 -14.14 20.08 29.59
N VAL A 597 -13.12 19.99 28.75
CA VAL A 597 -11.76 20.34 29.14
C VAL A 597 -11.58 21.86 29.21
N ILE A 598 -12.43 22.61 28.49
CA ILE A 598 -12.20 24.06 28.31
C ILE A 598 -13.48 24.90 28.46
N THR A 599 -14.61 24.36 28.93
CA THR A 599 -15.89 25.07 28.97
C THR A 599 -16.12 25.96 30.20
N ASN A 600 -15.17 26.06 31.12
CA ASN A 600 -15.24 27.11 32.12
C ASN A 600 -14.81 28.42 31.46
N GLU A 601 -15.69 29.44 31.51
CA GLU A 601 -15.43 30.78 30.99
C GLU A 601 -13.98 31.20 31.23
N MET A 602 -13.19 31.31 30.17
CA MET A 602 -11.78 31.68 30.28
C MET A 602 -11.61 32.98 31.04
N PRO A 603 -10.65 33.08 31.95
CA PRO A 603 -10.47 34.31 32.73
C PRO A 603 -10.27 35.55 31.88
N MET A 604 -9.80 35.40 30.64
CA MET A 604 -9.58 36.50 29.71
C MET A 604 -10.88 37.20 29.27
N GLN A 605 -12.00 36.48 29.16
CA GLN A 605 -13.27 37.12 28.75
C GLN A 605 -13.77 38.19 29.75
N LYS A 606 -13.44 38.09 31.02
CA LYS A 606 -13.83 39.02 32.07
C LYS A 606 -12.74 40.05 32.39
N HIS A 607 -11.60 39.94 31.75
CA HIS A 607 -10.46 40.82 32.04
C HIS A 607 -10.57 42.10 31.25
N VAL A 608 -10.49 43.25 31.97
CA VAL A 608 -10.47 44.58 31.39
C VAL A 608 -9.04 45.12 31.54
N PHE A 609 -8.45 45.54 30.43
CA PHE A 609 -7.14 46.20 30.41
C PHE A 609 -7.22 47.49 31.28
N ARG A 610 -6.37 47.60 32.26
CA ARG A 610 -6.33 48.71 33.23
C ARG A 610 -5.25 49.76 32.93
N GLY A 611 -4.45 49.55 31.90
CA GLY A 611 -3.42 50.51 31.52
C GLY A 611 -4.00 51.81 31.01
N ASP A 612 -3.45 52.93 31.45
CA ASP A 612 -3.80 54.25 30.91
C ASP A 612 -2.99 54.52 29.64
N LEU A 613 -3.69 54.67 28.53
CA LEU A 613 -3.13 55.01 27.21
C LEU A 613 -3.44 56.46 26.80
N SER A 614 -4.24 57.19 27.58
CA SER A 614 -4.66 58.55 27.26
C SER A 614 -3.50 59.57 27.29
N SER A 615 -2.41 59.24 27.97
CA SER A 615 -1.22 60.09 28.09
C SER A 615 -0.13 59.79 27.07
N VAL A 616 -0.39 58.86 26.13
CA VAL A 616 0.61 58.45 25.12
C VAL A 616 0.73 59.52 24.06
N VAL A 617 1.87 60.17 23.95
CA VAL A 617 2.19 61.13 22.90
C VAL A 617 3.31 60.57 22.06
N LEU A 618 3.07 60.27 20.76
CA LEU A 618 4.06 59.72 19.89
C LEU A 618 5.07 60.75 19.40
N LEU A 619 4.58 61.91 19.00
CA LEU A 619 5.37 63.07 18.64
C LEU A 619 4.87 64.33 19.36
N ASP A 620 5.76 64.99 20.08
CA ASP A 620 5.44 66.23 20.73
C ASP A 620 5.17 67.31 19.69
N THR A 621 4.42 68.39 20.10
CA THR A 621 4.08 69.51 19.25
C THR A 621 5.29 70.19 18.63
N GLU A 622 6.38 70.32 19.40
CA GLU A 622 7.66 70.88 18.90
C GLU A 622 8.34 69.96 17.91
N GLU A 623 8.36 68.63 18.21
CA GLU A 623 8.94 67.58 17.33
C GLU A 623 8.20 67.56 15.99
N ARG A 624 6.87 67.58 16.04
CA ARG A 624 5.99 67.60 14.86
C ARG A 624 6.20 68.87 14.03
N GLY A 625 6.39 70.07 14.67
CA GLY A 625 6.69 71.33 14.02
C GLY A 625 7.99 71.26 13.22
N LYS A 626 9.06 70.78 13.84
CA LYS A 626 10.38 70.58 13.19
C LYS A 626 10.32 69.64 11.99
N LEU A 627 9.56 68.55 12.05
CA LEU A 627 9.36 67.65 10.95
C LEU A 627 8.49 68.22 9.85
N ASN A 628 7.51 69.03 10.17
CA ASN A 628 6.67 69.69 9.18
C ASN A 628 7.43 70.81 8.45
N ASP A 629 8.40 71.45 9.07
CA ASP A 629 9.27 72.47 8.42
C ASP A 629 10.11 71.85 7.28
N MET A 630 10.46 70.57 7.37
CA MET A 630 11.16 69.85 6.27
C MET A 630 10.33 69.78 5.02
N ARG A 631 9.02 69.86 5.11
CA ARG A 631 8.14 69.84 3.96
C ARG A 631 8.27 71.04 3.07
N ASN A 632 8.71 72.19 3.62
CA ASN A 632 8.86 73.45 2.89
C ASN A 632 10.29 73.72 2.44
N ASP A 633 11.23 72.82 2.69
CA ASP A 633 12.62 72.94 2.29
C ASP A 633 12.85 72.53 0.80
N LYS A 634 13.99 72.80 0.30
CA LYS A 634 14.43 72.54 -1.08
C LYS A 634 14.33 71.12 -1.54
N LEU A 635 14.23 70.17 -0.57
CA LEU A 635 14.04 68.73 -0.89
C LEU A 635 12.57 68.39 -1.18
N ALA A 636 11.63 69.33 -0.99
CA ALA A 636 10.18 69.07 -1.06
C ALA A 636 9.73 68.35 -2.33
N ASP A 637 10.20 68.84 -3.48
CA ASP A 637 9.80 68.38 -4.79
C ASP A 637 10.65 67.23 -5.33
N TYR A 638 11.61 66.73 -4.50
CA TYR A 638 12.50 65.65 -4.94
C TYR A 638 11.76 64.36 -5.28
N HIS A 639 12.04 63.85 -6.48
CA HIS A 639 11.68 62.54 -6.98
C HIS A 639 12.57 62.15 -8.17
N SER A 640 12.97 60.93 -8.31
CA SER A 640 13.85 60.47 -9.40
C SER A 640 13.30 60.77 -10.79
N THR A 641 11.96 60.83 -10.92
CA THR A 641 11.32 61.18 -12.22
C THR A 641 11.70 62.50 -12.78
N LEU A 642 12.15 63.47 -11.95
CA LEU A 642 12.67 64.76 -12.41
C LEU A 642 13.92 64.61 -13.28
N TYR A 643 14.71 63.58 -12.98
CA TYR A 643 15.92 63.27 -13.74
C TYR A 643 15.62 62.29 -14.89
N THR A 644 14.83 61.26 -14.65
CA THR A 644 14.60 60.18 -15.63
C THR A 644 13.82 60.62 -16.85
N LYS A 645 13.04 61.70 -16.74
CA LYS A 645 12.37 62.31 -17.91
C LYS A 645 13.34 62.93 -18.91
N ILE A 646 14.51 63.40 -18.45
CA ILE A 646 15.52 64.08 -19.24
C ILE A 646 16.61 63.11 -19.62
N LEU A 647 17.01 62.24 -18.72
CA LEU A 647 18.07 61.25 -18.92
C LEU A 647 17.51 60.02 -19.68
N CYS A 648 17.59 60.06 -20.97
CA CYS A 648 17.17 58.96 -21.83
C CYS A 648 18.38 58.19 -22.42
N SER A 649 18.17 56.99 -22.89
CA SER A 649 19.22 56.13 -23.45
C SER A 649 19.49 56.40 -24.94
N GLN A 650 18.56 57.06 -25.60
CA GLN A 650 18.65 57.36 -27.03
C GLN A 650 18.96 58.83 -27.25
N PHE A 651 20.18 59.15 -27.73
CA PHE A 651 20.69 60.52 -27.84
C PHE A 651 20.27 61.21 -29.12
N ALA A 652 19.81 60.47 -30.11
CA ALA A 652 19.37 61.01 -31.42
C ALA A 652 18.14 60.19 -31.91
N PRO A 653 17.36 60.69 -32.85
CA PRO A 653 16.22 60.02 -33.44
C PRO A 653 16.57 58.65 -34.04
N ILE A 654 17.81 58.49 -34.48
CA ILE A 654 18.39 57.22 -34.96
C ILE A 654 19.63 56.86 -34.17
N SER A 655 19.92 55.56 -34.04
CA SER A 655 21.19 55.11 -33.45
C SER A 655 22.39 55.71 -34.17
N LEU A 656 23.30 56.34 -33.42
CA LEU A 656 24.45 57.03 -34.00
C LEU A 656 25.40 56.08 -34.76
N ASP A 657 25.50 54.79 -34.25
CA ASP A 657 26.26 53.75 -34.97
C ASP A 657 25.61 53.42 -36.30
N THR A 658 24.29 53.20 -36.29
CA THR A 658 23.52 52.94 -37.52
C THR A 658 23.62 54.15 -38.51
N LEU A 659 23.61 55.34 -37.95
CA LEU A 659 23.78 56.53 -38.76
C LEU A 659 25.20 56.58 -39.34
N ALA A 660 26.24 56.26 -38.57
CA ALA A 660 27.62 56.22 -39.06
C ALA A 660 27.76 55.20 -40.21
N ASP A 661 27.17 54.00 -40.08
CA ASP A 661 27.21 52.99 -41.14
C ASP A 661 26.46 53.53 -42.43
N ARG A 662 25.33 54.23 -42.25
CA ARG A 662 24.61 54.83 -43.37
C ARG A 662 25.41 55.97 -44.07
N TYR A 663 26.26 56.67 -43.33
CA TYR A 663 27.22 57.62 -43.98
C TYR A 663 28.24 56.83 -44.77
N TYR A 664 28.70 55.71 -44.28
CA TYR A 664 29.62 54.88 -45.05
C TYR A 664 28.98 54.37 -46.34
N ASP A 665 27.76 53.79 -46.21
CA ASP A 665 26.99 53.26 -47.35
C ASP A 665 26.72 54.35 -48.37
N LEU A 666 26.35 55.57 -47.95
CA LEU A 666 26.15 56.72 -48.82
C LEU A 666 27.48 57.10 -49.57
N SER A 667 28.61 57.05 -48.88
CA SER A 667 29.94 57.35 -49.44
C SER A 667 30.37 56.33 -50.52
N GLU A 668 29.94 55.07 -50.38
CA GLU A 668 30.17 54.03 -51.37
C GLU A 668 29.21 54.09 -52.55
N THR A 669 27.96 54.57 -52.32
CA THR A 669 26.91 54.67 -53.36
C THR A 669 27.17 55.83 -54.31
N ILE A 670 27.78 56.94 -53.85
CA ILE A 670 28.05 58.08 -54.64
C ILE A 670 29.35 57.89 -55.51
N SER A 671 29.27 58.24 -56.77
CA SER A 671 30.44 58.09 -57.68
C SER A 671 31.67 58.90 -57.20
N PRO A 672 32.82 58.29 -56.91
CA PRO A 672 34.01 58.97 -56.38
C PRO A 672 34.65 59.89 -57.37
N LYS A 673 34.45 59.64 -58.66
CA LYS A 673 35.03 60.49 -59.72
C LYS A 673 34.35 61.84 -59.82
N SER A 674 33.06 61.91 -59.60
CA SER A 674 32.28 63.14 -59.74
C SER A 674 32.16 63.95 -58.43
N PHE A 675 32.17 63.28 -57.28
CA PHE A 675 31.92 63.91 -56.00
C PHE A 675 32.97 63.52 -54.93
N LYS A 676 34.27 63.57 -55.29
CA LYS A 676 35.37 63.16 -54.44
C LYS A 676 35.34 63.76 -53.01
N GLU A 677 35.11 65.13 -53.00
CA GLU A 677 35.08 65.86 -51.70
C GLU A 677 33.89 65.49 -50.84
N ALA A 678 32.72 65.23 -51.42
CA ALA A 678 31.55 64.78 -50.74
C ALA A 678 31.77 63.36 -50.11
N VAL A 679 32.35 62.44 -50.88
CA VAL A 679 32.69 61.06 -50.40
C VAL A 679 33.67 61.15 -49.23
N ILE A 680 34.73 61.98 -49.33
CA ILE A 680 35.67 62.23 -48.26
C ILE A 680 34.96 62.75 -46.99
N ASN A 681 34.08 63.77 -47.20
CA ASN A 681 33.32 64.33 -46.09
C ASN A 681 32.43 63.30 -45.44
N PHE A 682 31.67 62.51 -46.20
CA PHE A 682 30.82 61.45 -45.60
C PHE A 682 31.63 60.36 -44.89
N LYS A 683 32.77 59.97 -45.40
CA LYS A 683 33.71 59.04 -44.68
C LYS A 683 34.24 59.69 -43.40
N ASN A 684 34.51 60.98 -43.41
CA ASN A 684 34.92 61.66 -42.18
C ASN A 684 33.77 61.73 -41.17
N GLN A 685 32.52 62.00 -41.61
CA GLN A 685 31.40 62.02 -40.74
C GLN A 685 31.11 60.60 -40.12
N ASN A 686 31.29 59.50 -40.88
CA ASN A 686 31.29 58.15 -40.36
C ASN A 686 32.30 57.97 -39.21
N LEU A 687 33.57 58.38 -39.44
CA LEU A 687 34.62 58.25 -38.44
C LEU A 687 34.34 59.15 -37.22
N HIS A 688 33.88 60.36 -37.41
CA HIS A 688 33.49 61.28 -36.35
C HIS A 688 32.40 60.68 -35.48
N LEU A 689 31.33 60.16 -36.09
CA LEU A 689 30.24 59.59 -35.38
C LEU A 689 30.69 58.33 -34.56
N LYS A 690 31.46 57.45 -35.16
CA LYS A 690 32.01 56.27 -34.41
C LYS A 690 32.90 56.74 -33.25
N ALA A 691 33.75 57.70 -33.44
CA ALA A 691 34.53 58.27 -32.37
C ALA A 691 33.64 58.90 -31.26
N TYR A 692 32.59 59.62 -31.63
CA TYR A 692 31.69 60.23 -30.66
C TYR A 692 30.90 59.18 -29.89
N VAL A 693 30.49 58.11 -30.56
CA VAL A 693 29.84 57.01 -29.86
C VAL A 693 30.80 56.36 -28.89
N GLU A 694 32.01 56.03 -29.28
CA GLU A 694 33.02 55.36 -28.46
C GLU A 694 33.45 56.21 -27.28
N HIS A 695 33.84 57.46 -27.53
CA HIS A 695 34.47 58.30 -26.51
C HIS A 695 33.45 59.04 -25.62
N PHE A 696 32.29 59.43 -26.16
CA PHE A 696 31.28 60.18 -25.39
C PHE A 696 30.02 59.39 -25.20
N GLY A 697 29.44 58.75 -26.22
CA GLY A 697 28.16 58.06 -26.18
C GLY A 697 28.14 56.89 -25.20
N ASN A 698 29.09 55.97 -25.30
CA ASN A 698 29.20 54.81 -24.41
C ASN A 698 29.42 55.18 -22.97
N LYS A 699 30.29 56.17 -22.71
CA LYS A 699 30.53 56.69 -21.34
C LYS A 699 29.30 57.38 -20.80
N LEU A 700 28.67 58.22 -21.58
CA LEU A 700 27.42 58.89 -21.21
C LEU A 700 26.30 57.91 -20.89
N GLN A 701 26.09 56.89 -21.71
CA GLN A 701 25.12 55.82 -21.45
C GLN A 701 25.40 55.06 -20.18
N SER A 702 26.67 54.73 -19.93
CA SER A 702 27.09 54.07 -18.67
C SER A 702 26.82 54.92 -17.45
N HIS A 703 27.13 56.25 -17.52
CA HIS A 703 26.84 57.20 -16.44
C HIS A 703 25.35 57.41 -16.23
N ILE A 704 24.55 57.50 -17.29
CA ILE A 704 23.09 57.57 -17.21
C ILE A 704 22.52 56.33 -16.54
N LYS A 705 22.95 55.13 -16.94
CA LYS A 705 22.52 53.88 -16.28
C LYS A 705 22.89 53.85 -14.80
N LYS A 706 24.08 54.35 -14.45
CA LYS A 706 24.54 54.41 -13.06
C LYS A 706 23.75 55.42 -12.24
N ILE A 707 23.52 56.64 -12.76
CA ILE A 707 22.78 57.68 -12.06
C ILE A 707 21.32 57.27 -11.87
N THR A 708 20.68 56.68 -12.88
CA THR A 708 19.30 56.17 -12.77
C THR A 708 19.16 55.14 -11.66
N ARG A 709 20.13 54.22 -11.53
CA ARG A 709 20.14 53.22 -10.43
C ARG A 709 20.35 53.85 -9.05
N LEU A 710 21.22 54.86 -8.98
CA LEU A 710 21.44 55.60 -7.72
C LEU A 710 20.20 56.36 -7.30
N LEU A 711 19.52 57.01 -8.21
CA LEU A 711 18.29 57.78 -7.98
C LEU A 711 17.15 56.82 -7.55
N ASP A 712 16.97 55.67 -8.21
CA ASP A 712 15.99 54.65 -7.80
C ASP A 712 16.29 54.11 -6.39
N THR A 713 17.59 53.97 -6.05
CA THR A 713 17.99 53.58 -4.71
C THR A 713 17.68 54.69 -3.69
N ILE A 714 17.91 55.96 -4.01
CA ILE A 714 17.59 57.09 -3.15
C ILE A 714 16.07 57.17 -2.92
N ASP A 715 15.26 57.00 -3.95
CA ASP A 715 13.80 57.01 -3.84
C ASP A 715 13.33 55.95 -2.85
N LYS A 716 13.83 54.70 -2.96
CA LYS A 716 13.53 53.62 -2.00
C LYS A 716 13.96 53.94 -0.58
N LEU A 717 14.98 54.74 -0.37
CA LEU A 717 15.48 55.06 0.96
C LEU A 717 14.67 56.19 1.64
N ILE A 718 14.26 57.24 0.90
CA ILE A 718 13.69 58.46 1.48
C ILE A 718 12.27 58.80 1.04
N LEU A 719 11.71 58.10 0.10
CA LEU A 719 10.31 58.35 -0.34
C LEU A 719 9.39 57.25 0.22
N TYR A 720 8.13 57.63 0.37
CA TYR A 720 7.05 56.74 0.78
C TYR A 720 6.03 56.62 -0.36
N GLU A 721 5.66 55.42 -0.74
CA GLU A 721 4.66 55.10 -1.80
C GLU A 721 4.89 55.83 -3.15
N ASN A 722 6.16 56.10 -3.48
CA ASN A 722 6.52 56.85 -4.72
C ASN A 722 5.99 58.29 -4.80
N TYR A 723 5.61 58.88 -3.68
CA TYR A 723 5.30 60.33 -3.66
C TYR A 723 6.62 61.13 -3.56
N ASN A 724 6.55 62.43 -3.88
CA ASN A 724 7.67 63.33 -3.65
C ASN A 724 7.93 63.44 -2.14
N PHE A 725 9.13 63.93 -1.76
CA PHE A 725 9.58 63.97 -0.39
C PHE A 725 8.61 64.74 0.54
N ALA A 726 8.12 65.93 0.13
CA ALA A 726 7.16 66.70 0.92
C ALA A 726 5.84 65.94 1.21
N THR A 727 5.29 65.30 0.18
CA THR A 727 4.09 64.49 0.27
C THR A 727 4.32 63.25 1.11
N SER A 728 5.45 62.54 0.95
CA SER A 728 5.83 61.39 1.80
C SER A 728 5.85 61.75 3.29
N ILE A 729 6.55 62.86 3.65
CA ILE A 729 6.61 63.31 5.04
C ILE A 729 5.21 63.76 5.53
N HIS A 730 4.44 64.43 4.69
CA HIS A 730 3.08 64.87 5.08
C HIS A 730 2.14 63.67 5.41
N ILE A 731 2.12 62.67 4.52
CA ILE A 731 1.28 61.50 4.70
C ILE A 731 1.70 60.76 6.01
N LEU A 732 3.02 60.54 6.19
CA LEU A 732 3.53 59.86 7.37
C LEU A 732 3.23 60.65 8.65
N LEU A 733 3.38 61.97 8.70
CA LEU A 733 3.00 62.80 9.87
C LEU A 733 1.51 62.79 10.16
N GLN A 734 0.67 62.80 9.09
CA GLN A 734 -0.79 62.66 9.31
C GLN A 734 -1.15 61.27 9.85
N ALA A 735 -0.53 60.22 9.33
CA ALA A 735 -0.76 58.87 9.81
C ALA A 735 -0.33 58.71 11.28
N VAL A 736 0.83 59.23 11.64
CA VAL A 736 1.28 59.26 13.05
C VAL A 736 0.30 60.05 13.95
N ALA A 737 -0.26 61.17 13.46
CA ALA A 737 -1.26 61.91 14.26
C ALA A 737 -2.56 61.12 14.47
N ARG A 738 -3.01 60.41 13.40
CA ARG A 738 -4.18 59.54 13.51
C ARG A 738 -3.92 58.34 14.45
N SER A 739 -2.70 57.77 14.36
CA SER A 739 -2.30 56.69 15.25
C SER A 739 -2.31 57.09 16.74
N GLU A 740 -1.76 58.23 17.03
CA GLU A 740 -1.80 58.81 18.40
C GLU A 740 -3.22 59.03 18.90
N ASP A 741 -4.09 59.65 18.10
CA ASP A 741 -5.51 59.85 18.44
C ASP A 741 -6.23 58.50 18.68
N PHE A 742 -5.98 57.52 17.82
CA PHE A 742 -6.55 56.17 17.98
C PHE A 742 -6.09 55.52 19.29
N ILE A 743 -4.77 55.50 19.57
CA ILE A 743 -4.21 54.90 20.79
C ILE A 743 -4.77 55.58 22.04
N GLN A 744 -4.86 56.88 22.06
CA GLN A 744 -5.36 57.65 23.22
C GLN A 744 -6.86 57.43 23.48
N HIS A 745 -7.69 57.38 22.46
CA HIS A 745 -9.15 57.39 22.61
C HIS A 745 -9.77 56.02 22.47
N ARG A 746 -9.21 55.14 21.64
CA ARG A 746 -9.75 53.83 21.31
C ARG A 746 -8.85 52.66 21.70
N GLY A 747 -7.58 52.91 22.05
CA GLY A 747 -6.58 51.86 22.27
C GLY A 747 -6.98 50.89 23.36
N VAL A 748 -7.51 51.36 24.51
CA VAL A 748 -7.97 50.50 25.62
C VAL A 748 -9.11 49.59 25.19
N GLN A 749 -10.10 50.11 24.49
CA GLN A 749 -11.25 49.36 24.01
C GLN A 749 -10.78 48.30 22.99
N PHE A 750 -9.88 48.69 22.09
CA PHE A 750 -9.28 47.81 21.12
C PHE A 750 -8.52 46.63 21.75
N ILE A 751 -7.64 46.91 22.73
CA ILE A 751 -6.90 45.88 23.46
C ILE A 751 -7.83 44.92 24.19
N ASN A 752 -8.92 45.41 24.81
CA ASN A 752 -9.93 44.58 25.44
C ASN A 752 -10.65 43.68 24.43
N THR A 753 -10.91 44.15 23.23
CA THR A 753 -11.52 43.36 22.15
C THR A 753 -10.53 42.28 21.65
N LEU A 754 -9.26 42.62 21.50
CA LEU A 754 -8.21 41.67 21.14
C LEU A 754 -7.99 40.63 22.23
N GLY A 755 -8.02 40.98 23.51
CA GLY A 755 -7.94 40.03 24.61
C GLY A 755 -9.11 39.04 24.60
N LYS A 756 -10.32 39.50 24.28
CA LYS A 756 -11.48 38.63 24.09
C LYS A 756 -11.28 37.69 22.88
N ASN A 757 -10.80 38.25 21.79
CA ASN A 757 -10.52 37.45 20.59
C ASN A 757 -9.41 36.42 20.85
N LEU A 758 -8.37 36.74 21.62
CA LEU A 758 -7.34 35.79 22.03
C LEU A 758 -7.93 34.59 22.78
N SER A 759 -8.87 34.84 23.71
CA SER A 759 -9.58 33.76 24.38
C SER A 759 -10.35 32.88 23.38
N MET A 760 -11.08 33.51 22.47
CA MET A 760 -11.80 32.77 21.41
C MET A 760 -10.86 31.95 20.52
N VAL A 761 -9.68 32.47 20.22
CA VAL A 761 -8.67 31.73 19.43
C VAL A 761 -8.14 30.52 20.18
N VAL A 762 -7.92 30.63 21.49
CA VAL A 762 -7.52 29.48 22.31
C VAL A 762 -8.60 28.42 22.32
N ASP A 763 -9.85 28.81 22.45
CA ASP A 763 -11.01 27.91 22.39
C ASP A 763 -11.10 27.26 20.97
N GLU A 764 -10.98 28.07 19.92
CA GLU A 764 -10.99 27.59 18.51
C GLU A 764 -9.85 26.61 18.22
N GLN A 765 -8.64 26.89 18.70
CA GLN A 765 -7.50 25.97 18.59
C GLN A 765 -7.74 24.63 19.29
N ALA A 766 -8.37 24.68 20.46
CA ALA A 766 -8.74 23.48 21.19
C ALA A 766 -9.86 22.69 20.48
N GLU A 767 -10.89 23.38 19.95
CA GLU A 767 -11.93 22.75 19.15
C GLU A 767 -11.38 22.16 17.85
N GLU A 768 -10.47 22.87 17.19
CA GLU A 768 -9.81 22.37 15.98
C GLU A 768 -8.97 21.13 16.27
N TYR A 769 -8.23 21.12 17.38
CA TYR A 769 -7.46 19.94 17.78
C TYR A 769 -8.39 18.74 18.06
N ILE A 770 -9.50 18.95 18.78
CA ILE A 770 -10.50 17.91 19.05
C ILE A 770 -11.11 17.42 17.72
N GLY A 771 -11.48 18.33 16.83
CA GLY A 771 -11.99 18.01 15.51
C GLY A 771 -10.97 17.25 14.65
N TYR A 772 -9.70 17.63 14.74
CA TYR A 772 -8.59 16.93 14.06
C TYR A 772 -8.43 15.50 14.57
N ILE A 773 -8.39 15.31 15.91
CA ILE A 773 -8.30 13.97 16.50
C ILE A 773 -9.49 13.10 16.07
N SER A 774 -10.72 13.63 16.22
CA SER A 774 -11.94 12.92 15.83
C SER A 774 -11.89 12.51 14.36
N ALA A 775 -11.52 13.42 13.48
CA ALA A 775 -11.38 13.13 12.05
C ALA A 775 -10.29 12.08 11.77
N GLN A 776 -9.12 12.22 12.42
CA GLN A 776 -8.01 11.26 12.25
C GLN A 776 -8.38 9.87 12.77
N CYS A 777 -8.97 9.79 13.97
CA CYS A 777 -9.39 8.50 14.54
C CYS A 777 -10.43 7.81 13.66
N ASN A 778 -11.42 8.55 13.14
CA ASN A 778 -12.48 7.97 12.32
C ASN A 778 -12.07 7.67 10.88
N GLN A 779 -11.03 8.32 10.34
CA GLN A 779 -10.67 8.20 8.93
C GLN A 779 -9.32 7.51 8.70
N ASN A 780 -8.34 7.70 9.59
CA ASN A 780 -6.96 7.35 9.31
C ASN A 780 -6.34 6.35 10.32
N VAL A 781 -6.92 6.23 11.52
CA VAL A 781 -6.37 5.31 12.53
C VAL A 781 -6.87 3.89 12.30
N GLY A 782 -5.92 2.97 12.13
CA GLY A 782 -6.22 1.54 12.12
C GLY A 782 -7.04 1.12 10.90
N HIS A 783 -6.60 1.49 9.70
CA HIS A 783 -7.11 0.87 8.47
C HIS A 783 -6.97 -0.64 8.55
N CYS A 784 -8.08 -1.35 8.67
CA CYS A 784 -8.07 -2.74 9.09
C CYS A 784 -7.92 -3.76 7.95
N ARG A 785 -7.55 -3.31 6.74
CA ARG A 785 -7.24 -4.20 5.62
C ARG A 785 -6.20 -5.29 5.95
N PRO A 786 -5.14 -5.02 6.74
CA PRO A 786 -4.20 -6.06 7.16
C PRO A 786 -4.89 -7.21 7.91
N LEU A 787 -5.88 -6.92 8.77
CA LEU A 787 -6.63 -7.95 9.49
C LEU A 787 -7.46 -8.81 8.53
N SER A 788 -8.11 -8.21 7.54
CA SER A 788 -8.85 -8.98 6.53
C SER A 788 -7.91 -9.87 5.71
N TYR A 789 -6.70 -9.38 5.40
CA TYR A 789 -5.68 -10.16 4.72
C TYR A 789 -5.19 -11.35 5.56
N ILE A 790 -4.91 -11.14 6.86
CA ILE A 790 -4.54 -12.22 7.79
C ILE A 790 -5.66 -13.25 7.87
N TYR A 791 -6.92 -12.80 7.95
CA TYR A 791 -8.08 -13.68 7.96
C TYR A 791 -8.18 -14.51 6.68
N ASP A 792 -8.11 -13.87 5.50
CA ASP A 792 -8.18 -14.56 4.21
C ASP A 792 -7.03 -15.56 4.02
N ARG A 793 -5.84 -15.28 4.56
CA ARG A 793 -4.72 -16.21 4.62
C ARG A 793 -4.97 -17.39 5.56
N SER A 794 -5.61 -17.15 6.68
CA SER A 794 -6.04 -18.21 7.62
C SER A 794 -7.07 -19.12 6.97
N VAL A 795 -8.04 -18.57 6.25
CA VAL A 795 -9.00 -19.35 5.46
C VAL A 795 -8.30 -20.17 4.38
N GLN A 796 -7.34 -19.58 3.67
CA GLN A 796 -6.54 -20.30 2.67
C GLN A 796 -5.73 -21.43 3.29
N LEU A 797 -5.16 -21.23 4.47
CA LEU A 797 -4.45 -22.28 5.21
C LEU A 797 -5.38 -23.46 5.50
N VAL A 798 -6.53 -23.20 6.11
CA VAL A 798 -7.49 -24.24 6.48
C VAL A 798 -8.06 -24.92 5.24
N CYS A 799 -8.60 -24.15 4.29
CA CYS A 799 -9.28 -24.72 3.12
C CYS A 799 -8.31 -25.34 2.11
N ARG A 800 -7.25 -24.61 1.71
CA ARG A 800 -6.37 -25.07 0.62
C ARG A 800 -5.20 -25.93 1.07
N ARG A 801 -4.63 -25.70 2.27
CA ARG A 801 -3.47 -26.50 2.74
C ARG A 801 -3.85 -27.72 3.55
N LEU A 802 -5.02 -27.71 4.21
CA LEU A 802 -5.46 -28.85 5.02
C LEU A 802 -6.62 -29.60 4.36
N VAL A 803 -7.71 -28.92 4.04
CA VAL A 803 -8.94 -29.57 3.52
C VAL A 803 -8.77 -30.08 2.09
N ASP A 804 -8.22 -29.29 1.20
CA ASP A 804 -8.05 -29.70 -0.22
C ASP A 804 -7.16 -30.93 -0.37
N PRO A 805 -6.00 -31.07 0.32
CA PRO A 805 -5.24 -32.30 0.27
C PRO A 805 -5.95 -33.53 0.86
N ILE A 806 -6.75 -33.33 1.95
CA ILE A 806 -7.58 -34.40 2.49
C ILE A 806 -8.60 -34.86 1.44
N ASN A 807 -9.25 -33.90 0.77
CA ASN A 807 -10.21 -34.18 -0.30
C ASN A 807 -9.52 -34.80 -1.53
N GLY A 808 -8.36 -34.33 -1.92
CA GLY A 808 -7.57 -34.93 -3.00
C GLY A 808 -7.16 -36.37 -2.69
N TYR A 809 -6.79 -36.66 -1.43
CA TYR A 809 -6.41 -38.00 -1.02
C TYR A 809 -7.56 -38.98 -1.15
N TRP A 810 -8.75 -38.71 -0.54
CA TRP A 810 -9.87 -39.63 -0.64
C TRP A 810 -10.41 -39.73 -2.07
N VAL A 811 -10.42 -38.65 -2.87
CA VAL A 811 -10.78 -38.71 -4.30
C VAL A 811 -9.84 -39.63 -5.05
N GLY A 812 -8.53 -39.50 -4.84
CA GLY A 812 -7.53 -40.36 -5.49
C GLY A 812 -7.70 -41.83 -5.09
N ILE A 813 -7.89 -42.10 -3.80
CA ILE A 813 -8.06 -43.47 -3.26
C ILE A 813 -9.37 -44.09 -3.72
N LEU A 814 -10.49 -43.39 -3.67
CA LEU A 814 -11.77 -43.89 -4.16
C LEU A 814 -11.77 -44.09 -5.69
N LEU A 815 -11.11 -43.23 -6.43
CA LEU A 815 -10.90 -43.41 -7.88
C LEU A 815 -10.18 -44.73 -8.15
N CYS A 816 -9.07 -45.00 -7.42
CA CYS A 816 -8.40 -46.27 -7.50
C CYS A 816 -9.33 -47.45 -7.13
N ALA A 817 -10.04 -47.37 -6.00
CA ALA A 817 -10.94 -48.40 -5.52
C ALA A 817 -12.06 -48.73 -6.50
N ILE A 818 -12.73 -47.73 -7.07
CA ILE A 818 -13.81 -47.89 -8.03
C ILE A 818 -13.31 -48.61 -9.29
N PHE A 819 -12.13 -48.22 -9.84
CA PHE A 819 -11.59 -48.87 -11.01
C PHE A 819 -10.95 -50.22 -10.75
N LEU A 820 -10.53 -50.53 -9.51
CA LEU A 820 -10.06 -51.86 -9.11
C LEU A 820 -11.19 -52.93 -9.12
N ILE A 821 -12.47 -52.56 -8.98
CA ILE A 821 -13.59 -53.50 -9.05
C ILE A 821 -13.70 -54.09 -10.47
N PRO A 822 -13.83 -53.33 -11.56
CA PRO A 822 -13.85 -53.92 -12.90
C PRO A 822 -12.50 -54.61 -13.27
N VAL A 823 -11.35 -54.14 -12.73
CA VAL A 823 -10.08 -54.83 -12.88
C VAL A 823 -10.11 -56.21 -12.26
N LEU A 824 -10.70 -56.41 -11.08
CA LEU A 824 -10.88 -57.69 -10.44
C LEU A 824 -11.62 -58.68 -11.34
N ILE A 825 -12.75 -58.24 -11.91
CA ILE A 825 -13.57 -59.03 -12.80
C ILE A 825 -12.78 -59.38 -14.10
N LEU A 826 -12.16 -58.39 -14.73
CA LEU A 826 -11.46 -58.54 -15.98
C LEU A 826 -10.17 -59.38 -15.82
N ALA A 827 -9.46 -59.21 -14.69
CA ALA A 827 -8.33 -60.03 -14.34
C ALA A 827 -8.69 -61.52 -14.18
N HIS A 828 -9.86 -61.80 -13.60
CA HIS A 828 -10.36 -63.19 -13.51
C HIS A 828 -10.62 -63.78 -14.92
N PHE A 829 -11.32 -63.09 -15.78
CA PHE A 829 -11.57 -63.49 -17.17
C PHE A 829 -10.24 -63.71 -17.93
N LEU A 830 -9.32 -62.80 -17.81
CA LEU A 830 -8.01 -62.86 -18.48
C LEU A 830 -7.16 -64.01 -17.95
N MET A 831 -7.18 -64.27 -16.61
CA MET A 831 -6.56 -65.43 -15.97
C MET A 831 -7.09 -66.75 -16.55
N CYS A 832 -8.42 -66.88 -16.68
CA CYS A 832 -9.05 -68.07 -17.28
C CYS A 832 -8.63 -68.23 -18.74
N LEU A 833 -8.45 -67.14 -19.53
CA LEU A 833 -7.99 -67.19 -20.89
C LEU A 833 -6.49 -67.54 -21.02
N TYR A 834 -5.67 -67.20 -20.03
CA TYR A 834 -4.25 -67.57 -19.98
C TYR A 834 -4.04 -69.03 -19.60
N THR A 835 -4.87 -69.56 -18.70
CA THR A 835 -4.82 -70.96 -18.24
C THR A 835 -5.28 -71.93 -19.32
N LYS A 836 -6.16 -71.58 -20.25
CA LYS A 836 -6.58 -72.42 -21.38
C LYS A 836 -5.44 -72.77 -22.33
N ILE A 837 -4.32 -72.11 -22.30
CA ILE A 837 -3.15 -72.37 -23.15
C ILE A 837 -2.29 -73.53 -22.56
N MET A 838 -2.51 -73.91 -21.34
CA MET A 838 -1.62 -74.86 -20.61
C MET A 838 -1.75 -76.31 -21.02
N ILE A 839 -2.70 -76.68 -21.84
CA ILE A 839 -2.94 -78.13 -22.17
C ILE A 839 -2.65 -78.38 -23.63
N VAL A 840 -1.41 -78.72 -23.90
CA VAL A 840 -1.03 -79.45 -25.10
C VAL A 840 -0.76 -80.90 -24.66
N PRO A 841 -1.46 -81.89 -25.17
CA PRO A 841 -1.16 -83.28 -24.85
C PRO A 841 0.24 -83.61 -25.35
N ILE A 842 1.05 -84.18 -24.49
CA ILE A 842 2.29 -84.84 -24.90
C ILE A 842 1.88 -86.07 -25.75
N VAL A 843 1.96 -85.83 -27.10
CA VAL A 843 1.85 -86.99 -28.03
C VAL A 843 3.17 -87.69 -27.94
N ALA A 844 3.12 -88.96 -27.46
CA ALA A 844 4.25 -89.89 -27.45
C ALA A 844 4.79 -90.02 -28.87
N ILE A 845 6.11 -89.85 -29.04
CA ILE A 845 6.84 -90.03 -30.24
C ILE A 845 6.87 -91.54 -30.47
N GLY A 846 6.11 -92.09 -31.45
CA GLY A 846 6.09 -93.42 -31.85
C GLY A 846 5.23 -93.54 -33.13
N GLY A 847 5.82 -93.42 -34.30
CA GLY A 847 5.33 -94.01 -35.54
C GLY A 847 4.48 -93.08 -36.45
N PHE A 848 4.93 -92.90 -37.65
CA PHE A 848 4.30 -92.29 -38.80
C PHE A 848 2.80 -92.49 -38.86
N ALA A 849 1.99 -91.40 -38.84
CA ALA A 849 0.68 -91.39 -39.42
C ALA A 849 0.32 -89.94 -39.82
N SER A 850 -0.12 -89.84 -41.06
CA SER A 850 -0.43 -88.61 -41.77
C SER A 850 -1.39 -87.69 -41.01
N VAL A 851 -1.03 -86.46 -41.04
CA VAL A 851 -1.90 -85.40 -40.60
C VAL A 851 -3.08 -85.22 -41.58
N ALA A 852 -4.16 -85.75 -41.27
CA ALA A 852 -5.43 -85.38 -41.85
C ALA A 852 -6.52 -85.39 -40.76
N GLY A 853 -7.02 -84.23 -40.39
CA GLY A 853 -8.31 -84.18 -39.70
C GLY A 853 -8.31 -83.76 -38.23
N ALA A 854 -7.73 -82.60 -37.92
CA ALA A 854 -8.04 -82.00 -36.67
C ALA A 854 -9.21 -80.96 -36.80
N ARG A 855 -10.28 -81.39 -37.49
CA ARG A 855 -11.41 -80.49 -37.74
C ARG A 855 -12.64 -80.73 -36.87
N ASN A 856 -12.77 -81.81 -36.16
CA ASN A 856 -13.98 -82.19 -35.44
C ASN A 856 -13.66 -82.59 -34.01
N CYS A 857 -13.65 -81.62 -33.06
CA CYS A 857 -13.77 -81.94 -31.66
C CYS A 857 -15.25 -82.02 -31.32
N PRO A 858 -15.73 -83.11 -30.77
CA PRO A 858 -17.24 -83.29 -30.50
C PRO A 858 -17.82 -82.23 -29.58
N ILE A 859 -16.98 -81.57 -28.74
CA ILE A 859 -17.42 -80.50 -27.85
C ILE A 859 -17.70 -79.21 -28.64
N CYS A 860 -17.08 -79.04 -29.84
CA CYS A 860 -17.28 -77.80 -30.63
C CYS A 860 -18.49 -77.98 -31.60
N THR A 861 -18.94 -79.23 -31.85
CA THR A 861 -20.04 -79.52 -32.77
C THR A 861 -21.37 -79.72 -32.02
N GLY A 862 -21.42 -79.73 -30.71
CA GLY A 862 -22.69 -79.91 -29.95
C GLY A 862 -23.25 -81.29 -29.94
N GLU A 863 -22.56 -82.37 -30.45
CA GLU A 863 -23.00 -83.72 -30.37
C GLU A 863 -22.73 -84.30 -28.95
N PRO A 864 -23.60 -85.16 -28.39
CA PRO A 864 -23.45 -85.76 -27.11
C PRO A 864 -22.27 -86.74 -27.07
N TYR A 865 -21.31 -86.57 -26.13
CA TYR A 865 -20.18 -87.44 -25.91
C TYR A 865 -20.65 -88.79 -25.48
N VAL A 866 -20.40 -89.85 -26.33
CA VAL A 866 -20.55 -91.25 -25.97
C VAL A 866 -19.19 -91.68 -25.45
N PRO A 867 -18.99 -92.13 -24.23
CA PRO A 867 -17.68 -92.65 -23.76
C PRO A 867 -17.35 -93.95 -24.44
N PRO A 868 -16.07 -94.17 -24.84
CA PRO A 868 -15.67 -95.44 -25.42
C PRO A 868 -15.86 -96.60 -24.42
N PRO A 869 -16.21 -97.81 -24.91
CA PRO A 869 -16.42 -98.99 -24.08
C PRO A 869 -15.16 -99.27 -23.22
N ILE A 870 -15.34 -99.60 -21.94
CA ILE A 870 -14.24 -100.00 -21.07
C ILE A 870 -13.84 -101.37 -21.49
N ILE A 871 -12.62 -101.55 -22.04
CA ILE A 871 -11.98 -102.86 -22.29
C ILE A 871 -11.51 -103.34 -20.90
N SER A 872 -12.19 -104.30 -20.39
CA SER A 872 -11.88 -104.95 -19.12
C SER A 872 -10.63 -105.84 -19.34
N CYS A 873 -9.47 -105.35 -18.89
CA CYS A 873 -8.32 -106.29 -18.68
C CYS A 873 -8.43 -106.97 -17.34
N GLY A 874 -8.74 -108.25 -17.32
CA GLY A 874 -8.87 -109.02 -16.08
C GLY A 874 -7.59 -109.05 -15.26
N GLY A 875 -7.67 -108.75 -13.99
CA GLY A 875 -6.61 -108.89 -13.01
C GLY A 875 -6.56 -107.71 -12.05
N GLY A 876 -7.26 -107.89 -10.96
CA GLY A 876 -7.38 -106.99 -9.85
C GLY A 876 -6.24 -106.10 -9.47
N GLN A 877 -6.50 -104.83 -9.59
CA GLN A 877 -6.14 -103.74 -8.65
C GLN A 877 -6.62 -102.45 -9.23
N GLN A 878 -7.45 -101.67 -8.55
CA GLN A 878 -7.81 -100.29 -8.91
C GLN A 878 -6.55 -99.38 -8.83
N ALA A 879 -5.97 -99.08 -9.97
CA ALA A 879 -4.96 -98.11 -10.08
C ALA A 879 -5.63 -96.72 -10.24
N TYR A 880 -5.70 -96.01 -9.16
CA TYR A 880 -5.93 -94.58 -9.18
C TYR A 880 -4.79 -93.92 -9.99
N CYS A 881 -5.04 -93.41 -11.13
CA CYS A 881 -4.13 -92.51 -11.82
C CYS A 881 -4.03 -91.23 -11.04
N GLY A 882 -3.23 -91.19 -10.03
CA GLY A 882 -2.74 -89.97 -9.43
C GLY A 882 -1.56 -89.51 -10.30
N CYS A 883 -1.63 -88.31 -10.81
CA CYS A 883 -0.46 -87.63 -11.33
C CYS A 883 0.62 -87.54 -10.22
N ARG A 884 1.51 -88.49 -10.21
CA ARG A 884 2.73 -88.42 -9.42
C ARG A 884 3.67 -87.44 -10.12
N MET A 885 3.87 -86.29 -9.57
CA MET A 885 5.05 -85.50 -9.86
C MET A 885 6.26 -86.32 -9.47
N SER A 886 6.99 -86.78 -10.46
CA SER A 886 8.29 -87.33 -10.23
C SER A 886 9.22 -86.26 -9.73
N GLY A 887 9.58 -86.41 -8.44
CA GLY A 887 10.59 -85.57 -7.88
C GLY A 887 11.89 -85.66 -8.61
N ALA A 888 12.40 -84.56 -9.02
CA ALA A 888 13.79 -84.35 -9.33
C ALA A 888 14.41 -83.66 -8.11
N GLY A 889 15.33 -84.37 -7.47
CA GLY A 889 16.26 -84.07 -6.49
C GLY A 889 16.34 -82.69 -5.87
N THR A 890 15.87 -82.56 -4.66
CA THR A 890 16.24 -81.61 -3.69
C THR A 890 17.75 -81.76 -3.38
N LYS A 891 18.56 -80.87 -3.90
CA LYS A 891 19.83 -80.54 -3.23
C LYS A 891 19.52 -79.53 -2.18
N VAL A 892 19.57 -80.03 -0.95
CA VAL A 892 19.58 -79.20 0.26
C VAL A 892 20.92 -78.49 0.21
N PHE A 893 20.91 -77.19 0.08
CA PHE A 893 22.02 -76.36 0.47
C PHE A 893 21.70 -75.93 1.90
N GLU A 894 22.32 -76.56 2.84
CA GLU A 894 22.56 -76.11 4.19
C GLU A 894 23.43 -74.87 4.06
N MET A 895 22.92 -73.70 4.38
CA MET A 895 23.69 -72.54 4.73
C MET A 895 23.79 -72.48 6.24
N ASP A 896 24.97 -72.84 6.71
CA ASP A 896 25.44 -72.66 8.05
C ASP A 896 25.29 -71.14 8.40
N PHE A 897 24.42 -70.88 9.35
CA PHE A 897 24.47 -69.64 10.09
C PHE A 897 25.56 -69.79 11.15
N GLN A 898 26.69 -69.25 10.94
CA GLN A 898 27.68 -68.99 11.98
C GLN A 898 27.25 -67.71 12.73
N GLU A 899 26.73 -67.95 13.93
CA GLU A 899 26.73 -66.99 15.02
C GLU A 899 28.16 -66.54 15.33
N THR A 900 28.51 -65.34 15.06
CA THR A 900 29.64 -64.66 15.67
C THR A 900 29.10 -63.71 16.71
N THR A 901 29.00 -64.20 17.90
CA THR A 901 29.03 -63.40 19.13
C THR A 901 30.40 -62.75 19.25
N THR A 902 30.47 -61.46 19.24
CA THR A 902 31.54 -60.70 19.85
C THR A 902 30.98 -59.74 20.86
N ASP A 903 31.13 -60.13 22.10
CA ASP A 903 31.23 -59.25 23.23
C ASP A 903 32.33 -58.24 23.03
N MET A 904 32.00 -56.96 23.31
CA MET A 904 32.92 -56.00 23.97
C MET A 904 32.06 -54.86 24.51
N SER A 905 31.80 -54.96 25.78
CA SER A 905 32.28 -54.19 26.92
C SER A 905 32.42 -52.69 26.73
N SER A 906 31.57 -52.03 27.52
CA SER A 906 31.83 -50.89 28.41
C SER A 906 32.97 -49.93 28.03
N ASP A 907 32.66 -48.73 27.98
CA ASP A 907 33.11 -47.55 28.74
C ASP A 907 33.03 -46.26 27.90
N SER A 908 32.33 -45.36 28.33
CA SER A 908 32.75 -44.08 28.85
C SER A 908 31.64 -43.05 28.77
N LEU A 909 31.06 -42.82 29.91
CA LEU A 909 30.55 -41.53 30.33
C LEU A 909 31.46 -40.37 29.88
N LEU A 910 30.89 -39.38 29.30
CA LEU A 910 31.35 -37.99 29.46
C LEU A 910 30.15 -37.08 29.52
N ILE A 911 29.77 -36.83 30.73
CA ILE A 911 29.03 -35.68 31.23
C ILE A 911 29.95 -34.46 31.03
N ILE A 912 29.49 -33.47 30.27
CA ILE A 912 29.99 -32.13 30.42
C ILE A 912 28.78 -31.26 30.79
N THR A 913 28.68 -31.08 32.10
CA THR A 913 28.05 -29.90 32.73
C THR A 913 29.04 -28.74 32.55
N SER A 914 28.57 -27.64 32.12
CA SER A 914 29.16 -26.35 32.46
C SER A 914 28.05 -25.35 32.74
N ASP A 915 27.84 -25.18 34.04
CA ASP A 915 27.42 -23.94 34.64
C ASP A 915 28.43 -22.87 34.25
N ASP A 916 27.94 -21.71 33.90
CA ASP A 916 28.63 -20.45 34.29
C ASP A 916 27.62 -19.32 34.43
N GLU A 917 27.58 -18.90 35.64
CA GLU A 917 26.99 -17.76 36.27
C GLU A 917 27.20 -16.41 35.56
N VAL A 918 26.14 -15.61 35.56
CA VAL A 918 26.00 -14.27 36.14
C VAL A 918 27.25 -13.41 36.17
N LYS A 919 27.19 -12.28 35.48
CA LYS A 919 27.62 -11.00 36.05
C LYS A 919 26.86 -9.82 35.48
N LYS A 920 26.10 -9.14 36.35
CA LYS A 920 25.70 -7.74 36.29
C LYS A 920 26.89 -6.81 36.11
N LYS A 921 26.70 -5.75 35.35
CA LYS A 921 27.13 -4.36 35.63
C LYS A 921 26.33 -3.49 34.61
N ASP A 922 25.45 -2.70 35.10
CA ASP A 922 25.49 -1.26 35.42
C ASP A 922 26.45 -0.45 34.50
N ASP A 923 25.86 0.29 33.57
CA ASP A 923 25.93 1.74 33.41
C ASP A 923 24.76 2.20 32.52
#